data_b83c1fccf34eb8062ae305d7b328f89d
#
_entry.id   b83c1fccf34eb8062ae305d7b328f89d
#
_cell.length_a   1.000
_cell.length_b   1.000
_cell.length_c   1.000
_cell.angle_alpha   90.00
_cell.angle_beta   90.00
_cell.angle_gamma   90.00
#
_symmetry.space_group_name_H-M   'P 1'
#
loop_
_entity.id
_entity.type
_entity.pdbx_description
1 polymer ?
#
loop_
_entity_poly.entity_id
_entity_poly.type
_entity_poly.pdbx_seq_one_letter_code
_entity_poly.pdbx_strand_id
1 'polypeptide(L)'
;MVQQIDAPLREDVRLLGNLLGETLKQHAGQELFNQIEQIRALAKGARDGQAEAEKQLEQLFLELPDEELLPLTRAFSHFLNFANIAEQYHVVRSRRQAEFDPDANSPNPLVHLFKKFKDKNISTEKLFQQICDLKIELVLTAHPTEVSRRTLIQKYDDINACLSQLDQQKLTPRERQNALANLKQQISSAWQTDEIRQHRPTPVDEAKWGFATIEQTLWNAVPKFIRELNELVQDNCQQNLPLHIAPVRFASWMGGDRDGNPNVTHQITQEVLWLSRWQAADLYLRDIENLRWELSIQSCSEEMVEAIGSPHPEPYREYLRATRERLKATRHWLAQRLQGLEADDSNVIKSKDELLQPLLLCYRSLIDSNLPEIANGQLLDFIYRVNCFGIELLKLDIRQESGRHRQAISAITEYLGLGNFESWTEQARQNFLIQELQSKRPLLPKYINEPEGSLIGHPDVQEVFATMRTLADQPPESLGAYIISMAEYPSDVLAVLLLQKEAGIQHPLRVVPLFETLKDLDGAATTMNTLFNMHWYKQHIQGKHEVMIGYSDSAKDAGFMSANWAQYRAQEELTAIARKHGVQLTLFHGRGGSISRGGAPTQQALFSQPPGSISGAIRVTEQGEMIRFKFGLEGIAMQNLEIYTAATLEATLLPPPEPKAEWRELMNRMTDHSVKVYRQTVRENPHFVKYLRTVTPELELQMLPLGSRPAKRKVSGGIESLRAIPWVFAWTQIRLMLPAWLGTGAAINEVIADQQKATLDEMLQQWPYFQTLIDMLEMVLSKADANIALYYESHLTEDEDLKVLGNQLRQRLKDAVETLLTLKDESKLLSDNEVLDQSMQVRKPYLLPLHLLQAELMKRRRDYLAERQAEHTPVDHALMVSIAGIAAGLRNT
;
A
#
# COMPACT_ATOMS: atom_id res chain seq x y z
N MET A 1 -8.32 -34.74 -12.08
CA MET A 1 -8.06 -34.18 -13.42
C MET A 1 -7.27 -32.91 -13.18
N VAL A 2 -6.08 -32.81 -13.72
CA VAL A 2 -5.30 -31.55 -13.62
C VAL A 2 -6.05 -30.51 -14.47
N GLN A 3 -6.78 -29.61 -13.85
CA GLN A 3 -7.32 -28.45 -14.56
C GLN A 3 -6.14 -27.68 -15.13
N GLN A 4 -6.14 -27.55 -16.45
CA GLN A 4 -5.05 -26.88 -17.16
C GLN A 4 -5.17 -25.38 -16.89
N ILE A 5 -4.03 -24.72 -16.64
CA ILE A 5 -3.91 -23.24 -16.67
C ILE A 5 -4.75 -22.74 -17.84
N ASP A 6 -5.54 -21.66 -17.60
CA ASP A 6 -6.36 -21.06 -18.64
C ASP A 6 -5.53 -20.87 -19.93
N ALA A 7 -6.03 -21.43 -21.03
CA ALA A 7 -5.29 -21.49 -22.29
C ALA A 7 -4.80 -20.11 -22.76
N PRO A 8 -5.63 -19.04 -22.70
CA PRO A 8 -5.19 -17.68 -23.05
C PRO A 8 -4.01 -17.16 -22.21
N LEU A 9 -4.01 -17.37 -20.89
CA LEU A 9 -2.89 -16.96 -20.04
C LEU A 9 -1.60 -17.68 -20.43
N ARG A 10 -1.68 -18.98 -20.69
CA ARG A 10 -0.53 -19.77 -21.13
C ARG A 10 0.02 -19.32 -22.47
N GLU A 11 -0.86 -18.94 -23.40
CA GLU A 11 -0.49 -18.41 -24.70
C GLU A 11 0.23 -17.07 -24.58
N ASP A 12 -0.25 -16.18 -23.74
CA ASP A 12 0.40 -14.88 -23.51
C ASP A 12 1.78 -15.05 -22.87
N VAL A 13 1.91 -15.86 -21.82
CA VAL A 13 3.23 -16.13 -21.20
C VAL A 13 4.19 -16.74 -22.23
N ARG A 14 3.72 -17.66 -23.07
CA ARG A 14 4.52 -18.28 -24.13
C ARG A 14 4.90 -17.28 -25.20
N LEU A 15 4.00 -16.41 -25.63
CA LEU A 15 4.26 -15.35 -26.60
C LEU A 15 5.35 -14.41 -26.10
N LEU A 16 5.21 -13.88 -24.89
CA LEU A 16 6.19 -12.97 -24.29
C LEU A 16 7.55 -13.65 -24.09
N GLY A 17 7.57 -14.90 -23.64
CA GLY A 17 8.78 -15.69 -23.48
C GLY A 17 9.50 -15.96 -24.82
N ASN A 18 8.77 -16.26 -25.90
CA ASN A 18 9.34 -16.45 -27.22
C ASN A 18 9.95 -15.16 -27.78
N LEU A 19 9.24 -14.03 -27.66
CA LEU A 19 9.74 -12.72 -28.09
C LEU A 19 10.97 -12.28 -27.29
N LEU A 20 11.02 -12.57 -26.00
CA LEU A 20 12.22 -12.37 -25.19
C LEU A 20 13.37 -13.24 -25.72
N GLY A 21 13.13 -14.51 -26.00
CA GLY A 21 14.13 -15.41 -26.57
C GLY A 21 14.68 -14.94 -27.91
N GLU A 22 13.82 -14.42 -28.80
CA GLU A 22 14.26 -13.79 -30.07
C GLU A 22 15.11 -12.54 -29.83
N THR A 23 14.71 -11.71 -28.86
CA THR A 23 15.44 -10.51 -28.46
C THR A 23 16.82 -10.87 -27.91
N LEU A 24 16.94 -11.89 -27.09
CA LEU A 24 18.20 -12.40 -26.54
C LEU A 24 19.13 -12.89 -27.66
N LYS A 25 18.61 -13.69 -28.59
CA LYS A 25 19.42 -14.15 -29.78
C LYS A 25 19.96 -13.00 -30.59
N GLN A 26 19.13 -11.98 -30.83
CA GLN A 26 19.48 -10.84 -31.68
C GLN A 26 20.49 -9.89 -31.02
N HIS A 27 20.36 -9.63 -29.71
CA HIS A 27 21.09 -8.57 -29.01
C HIS A 27 22.17 -9.07 -28.05
N ALA A 28 22.07 -10.30 -27.57
CA ALA A 28 23.02 -10.88 -26.61
C ALA A 28 23.76 -12.13 -27.18
N GLY A 29 23.36 -12.59 -28.35
CA GLY A 29 24.01 -13.71 -29.07
C GLY A 29 23.38 -15.07 -28.82
N GLN A 30 23.69 -16.00 -29.72
CA GLN A 30 23.17 -17.36 -29.69
C GLN A 30 23.70 -18.17 -28.49
N GLU A 31 24.91 -17.88 -28.03
CA GLU A 31 25.58 -18.59 -26.95
C GLU A 31 24.84 -18.36 -25.61
N LEU A 32 24.61 -17.10 -25.25
CA LEU A 32 23.82 -16.76 -24.04
C LEU A 32 22.40 -17.37 -24.10
N PHE A 33 21.77 -17.34 -25.28
CA PHE A 33 20.46 -17.95 -25.43
C PHE A 33 20.51 -19.47 -25.14
N ASN A 34 21.54 -20.17 -25.67
CA ASN A 34 21.69 -21.60 -25.42
C ASN A 34 21.94 -21.90 -23.94
N GLN A 35 22.75 -21.10 -23.27
CA GLN A 35 22.96 -21.21 -21.80
C GLN A 35 21.65 -21.04 -21.02
N ILE A 36 20.84 -20.03 -21.33
CA ILE A 36 19.55 -19.81 -20.70
C ILE A 36 18.62 -21.01 -20.90
N GLU A 37 18.55 -21.57 -22.11
CA GLU A 37 17.72 -22.73 -22.38
C GLU A 37 18.24 -24.00 -21.66
N GLN A 38 19.56 -24.18 -21.56
CA GLN A 38 20.17 -25.24 -20.77
C GLN A 38 19.81 -25.09 -19.27
N ILE A 39 20.01 -23.92 -18.70
CA ILE A 39 19.67 -23.60 -17.30
C ILE A 39 18.17 -23.87 -17.06
N ARG A 40 17.31 -23.40 -17.95
CA ARG A 40 15.87 -23.64 -17.89
C ARG A 40 15.50 -25.12 -17.94
N ALA A 41 16.14 -25.91 -18.77
CA ALA A 41 15.93 -27.34 -18.88
C ALA A 41 16.35 -28.06 -17.59
N LEU A 42 17.52 -27.73 -17.03
CA LEU A 42 18.01 -28.28 -15.77
C LEU A 42 17.10 -27.88 -14.60
N ALA A 43 16.69 -26.62 -14.51
CA ALA A 43 15.77 -26.14 -13.47
C ALA A 43 14.40 -26.85 -13.54
N LYS A 44 13.93 -27.16 -14.73
CA LYS A 44 12.72 -27.97 -14.93
C LYS A 44 12.93 -29.41 -14.48
N GLY A 45 14.06 -30.04 -14.82
CA GLY A 45 14.41 -31.37 -14.34
C GLY A 45 14.52 -31.42 -12.81
N ALA A 46 15.17 -30.44 -12.19
CA ALA A 46 15.25 -30.31 -10.73
C ALA A 46 13.87 -30.21 -10.08
N ARG A 47 12.99 -29.38 -10.63
CA ARG A 47 11.59 -29.27 -10.16
C ARG A 47 10.85 -30.60 -10.25
N ASP A 48 11.10 -31.39 -11.28
CA ASP A 48 10.46 -32.68 -11.52
C ASP A 48 11.14 -33.81 -10.68
N GLY A 49 12.03 -33.45 -9.74
CA GLY A 49 12.67 -34.36 -8.77
C GLY A 49 13.96 -35.02 -9.25
N GLN A 50 14.56 -34.56 -10.34
CA GLN A 50 15.83 -35.10 -10.86
C GLN A 50 17.02 -34.50 -10.12
N ALA A 51 17.50 -35.14 -9.05
CA ALA A 51 18.62 -34.66 -8.22
C ALA A 51 19.92 -34.40 -9.02
N GLU A 52 20.16 -35.12 -10.10
CA GLU A 52 21.32 -34.88 -10.97
C GLU A 52 21.23 -33.58 -11.75
N ALA A 53 20.02 -33.17 -12.15
CA ALA A 53 19.78 -31.89 -12.81
C ALA A 53 20.04 -30.69 -11.89
N GLU A 54 19.69 -30.84 -10.60
CA GLU A 54 19.96 -29.82 -9.58
C GLU A 54 21.47 -29.66 -9.38
N LYS A 55 22.21 -30.75 -9.19
CA LYS A 55 23.68 -30.69 -9.05
C LYS A 55 24.38 -30.11 -10.27
N GLN A 56 23.94 -30.46 -11.49
CA GLN A 56 24.49 -29.92 -12.70
C GLN A 56 24.22 -28.41 -12.80
N LEU A 57 23.06 -27.96 -12.36
CA LEU A 57 22.70 -26.55 -12.32
C LEU A 57 23.59 -25.76 -11.34
N GLU A 58 23.82 -26.30 -10.15
CA GLU A 58 24.72 -25.73 -9.14
C GLU A 58 26.16 -25.63 -9.66
N GLN A 59 26.68 -26.73 -10.24
CA GLN A 59 28.04 -26.76 -10.80
C GLN A 59 28.22 -25.73 -11.93
N LEU A 60 27.22 -25.58 -12.77
CA LEU A 60 27.24 -24.61 -13.88
C LEU A 60 27.42 -23.18 -13.34
N PHE A 61 26.68 -22.78 -12.29
CA PHE A 61 26.80 -21.42 -11.75
C PHE A 61 28.12 -21.15 -11.03
N LEU A 62 28.76 -22.15 -10.43
CA LEU A 62 30.08 -22.03 -9.84
C LEU A 62 31.19 -21.75 -10.88
N GLU A 63 31.03 -22.28 -12.10
CA GLU A 63 32.00 -22.19 -13.19
C GLU A 63 31.86 -20.93 -14.03
N LEU A 64 30.72 -20.21 -13.95
CA LEU A 64 30.47 -19.03 -14.78
C LEU A 64 31.39 -17.86 -14.44
N PRO A 65 31.96 -17.17 -15.45
CA PRO A 65 32.69 -15.92 -15.22
C PRO A 65 31.75 -14.76 -14.84
N ASP A 66 32.26 -13.75 -14.13
CA ASP A 66 31.47 -12.64 -13.59
C ASP A 66 30.68 -11.87 -14.67
N GLU A 67 31.26 -11.72 -15.85
CA GLU A 67 30.63 -11.01 -17.00
C GLU A 67 29.37 -11.70 -17.53
N GLU A 68 29.21 -13.01 -17.32
CA GLU A 68 28.03 -13.77 -17.76
C GLU A 68 26.89 -13.76 -16.76
N LEU A 69 27.16 -13.45 -15.47
CA LEU A 69 26.15 -13.51 -14.43
C LEU A 69 25.05 -12.45 -14.60
N LEU A 70 25.42 -11.21 -14.98
CA LEU A 70 24.44 -10.13 -15.16
C LEU A 70 23.46 -10.41 -16.31
N PRO A 71 23.90 -10.78 -17.54
CA PRO A 71 22.96 -11.12 -18.62
C PRO A 71 22.01 -12.26 -18.29
N LEU A 72 22.47 -13.30 -17.60
CA LEU A 72 21.64 -14.41 -17.16
C LEU A 72 20.59 -13.95 -16.13
N THR A 73 21.02 -13.20 -15.12
CA THR A 73 20.12 -12.65 -14.08
C THR A 73 19.03 -11.80 -14.69
N ARG A 74 19.39 -10.93 -15.66
CA ARG A 74 18.45 -10.07 -16.38
C ARG A 74 17.42 -10.87 -17.17
N ALA A 75 17.84 -11.92 -17.87
CA ALA A 75 16.94 -12.76 -18.67
C ALA A 75 15.84 -13.42 -17.80
N PHE A 76 16.21 -14.00 -16.67
CA PHE A 76 15.25 -14.61 -15.74
C PHE A 76 14.35 -13.58 -15.05
N SER A 77 14.90 -12.41 -14.68
CA SER A 77 14.14 -11.30 -14.10
C SER A 77 13.09 -10.76 -15.08
N HIS A 78 13.46 -10.51 -16.35
CA HIS A 78 12.50 -10.06 -17.38
C HIS A 78 11.39 -11.07 -17.62
N PHE A 79 11.73 -12.37 -17.68
CA PHE A 79 10.71 -13.40 -17.87
C PHE A 79 9.65 -13.36 -16.74
N LEU A 80 10.08 -13.24 -15.46
CA LEU A 80 9.18 -13.16 -14.32
C LEU A 80 8.30 -11.91 -14.35
N ASN A 81 8.87 -10.77 -14.77
CA ASN A 81 8.08 -9.55 -14.96
C ASN A 81 7.06 -9.69 -16.10
N PHE A 82 7.41 -10.32 -17.21
CA PHE A 82 6.49 -10.56 -18.32
C PHE A 82 5.37 -11.54 -17.94
N ALA A 83 5.68 -12.56 -17.14
CA ALA A 83 4.66 -13.44 -16.58
C ALA A 83 3.67 -12.66 -15.69
N ASN A 84 4.18 -11.72 -14.87
CA ASN A 84 3.33 -10.83 -14.07
C ASN A 84 2.40 -9.96 -14.94
N ILE A 85 2.91 -9.41 -16.04
CA ILE A 85 2.12 -8.62 -16.99
C ILE A 85 1.02 -9.47 -17.63
N ALA A 86 1.34 -10.66 -18.09
CA ALA A 86 0.36 -11.59 -18.66
C ALA A 86 -0.75 -11.94 -17.66
N GLU A 87 -0.39 -12.21 -16.40
CA GLU A 87 -1.38 -12.50 -15.37
C GLU A 87 -2.26 -11.27 -15.00
N GLN A 88 -1.67 -10.08 -14.93
CA GLN A 88 -2.46 -8.85 -14.71
C GLN A 88 -3.44 -8.61 -15.85
N TYR A 89 -2.98 -8.79 -17.09
CA TYR A 89 -3.87 -8.64 -18.25
C TYR A 89 -4.95 -9.72 -18.27
N HIS A 90 -4.62 -10.94 -17.91
CA HIS A 90 -5.56 -12.05 -17.84
C HIS A 90 -6.73 -11.77 -16.86
N VAL A 91 -6.48 -11.10 -15.73
CA VAL A 91 -7.56 -10.66 -14.81
C VAL A 91 -8.55 -9.73 -15.51
N VAL A 92 -8.05 -8.75 -16.28
CA VAL A 92 -8.91 -7.82 -17.05
C VAL A 92 -9.69 -8.56 -18.12
N ARG A 93 -9.04 -9.48 -18.84
CA ARG A 93 -9.66 -10.33 -19.88
C ARG A 93 -10.76 -11.20 -19.29
N SER A 94 -10.51 -11.88 -18.21
CA SER A 94 -11.45 -12.80 -17.55
C SER A 94 -12.70 -12.06 -17.07
N ARG A 95 -12.51 -10.85 -16.51
CA ARG A 95 -13.62 -9.97 -16.14
C ARG A 95 -14.48 -9.63 -17.35
N ARG A 96 -13.86 -9.17 -18.42
CA ARG A 96 -14.57 -8.81 -19.66
C ARG A 96 -15.30 -10.01 -20.29
N GLN A 97 -14.67 -11.19 -20.27
CA GLN A 97 -15.31 -12.40 -20.79
C GLN A 97 -16.54 -12.81 -19.98
N ALA A 98 -16.47 -12.70 -18.65
CA ALA A 98 -17.59 -13.02 -17.77
C ALA A 98 -18.81 -12.10 -17.99
N GLU A 99 -18.61 -10.87 -18.46
CA GLU A 99 -19.70 -9.96 -18.82
C GLU A 99 -20.46 -10.41 -20.08
N PHE A 100 -19.85 -11.22 -20.96
CA PHE A 100 -20.49 -11.79 -22.13
C PHE A 100 -21.23 -13.11 -21.86
N ASP A 101 -21.03 -13.74 -20.71
CA ASP A 101 -21.68 -14.99 -20.34
C ASP A 101 -22.85 -14.71 -19.38
N PRO A 102 -24.11 -14.80 -19.85
CA PRO A 102 -25.27 -14.55 -18.99
C PRO A 102 -25.43 -15.53 -17.83
N ASP A 103 -24.82 -16.73 -17.95
CA ASP A 103 -24.85 -17.77 -16.93
C ASP A 103 -23.64 -17.73 -16.00
N ALA A 104 -22.60 -16.96 -16.33
CA ALA A 104 -21.46 -16.73 -15.45
C ALA A 104 -21.89 -15.90 -14.24
N ASN A 105 -21.33 -16.23 -13.09
CA ASN A 105 -21.41 -15.33 -11.95
C ASN A 105 -20.75 -14.00 -12.34
N SER A 106 -21.46 -12.88 -12.18
CA SER A 106 -20.90 -11.56 -12.48
C SER A 106 -19.53 -11.38 -11.78
N PRO A 107 -18.50 -10.87 -12.47
CA PRO A 107 -17.21 -10.62 -11.85
C PRO A 107 -17.24 -9.42 -10.90
N ASN A 108 -18.33 -8.65 -10.89
CA ASN A 108 -18.50 -7.49 -10.04
C ASN A 108 -18.99 -7.90 -8.64
N PRO A 109 -18.18 -7.71 -7.57
CA PRO A 109 -18.54 -8.10 -6.21
C PRO A 109 -19.75 -7.34 -5.67
N LEU A 110 -20.02 -6.14 -6.18
CA LEU A 110 -21.20 -5.35 -5.79
C LEU A 110 -22.49 -6.00 -6.27
N VAL A 111 -22.54 -6.57 -7.48
CA VAL A 111 -23.72 -7.29 -7.98
C VAL A 111 -24.08 -8.46 -7.07
N HIS A 112 -23.08 -9.25 -6.65
CA HIS A 112 -23.31 -10.34 -5.69
C HIS A 112 -23.78 -9.83 -4.34
N LEU A 113 -23.19 -8.73 -3.87
CA LEU A 113 -23.54 -8.16 -2.58
C LEU A 113 -24.98 -7.61 -2.58
N PHE A 114 -25.40 -6.91 -3.63
CA PHE A 114 -26.78 -6.41 -3.73
C PHE A 114 -27.79 -7.55 -3.74
N LYS A 115 -27.49 -8.67 -4.43
CA LYS A 115 -28.29 -9.88 -4.36
C LYS A 115 -28.36 -10.44 -2.94
N LYS A 116 -27.22 -10.55 -2.26
CA LYS A 116 -27.13 -10.99 -0.86
C LYS A 116 -27.94 -10.10 0.09
N PHE A 117 -27.90 -8.79 -0.11
CA PHE A 117 -28.70 -7.84 0.68
C PHE A 117 -30.20 -8.05 0.47
N LYS A 118 -30.64 -8.30 -0.76
CA LYS A 118 -32.02 -8.64 -1.08
C LYS A 118 -32.46 -9.95 -0.39
N ASP A 119 -31.64 -10.98 -0.46
CA ASP A 119 -31.91 -12.29 0.17
C ASP A 119 -31.97 -12.18 1.70
N LYS A 120 -31.22 -11.24 2.29
CA LYS A 120 -31.20 -10.94 3.72
C LYS A 120 -32.22 -9.87 4.15
N ASN A 121 -33.11 -9.42 3.26
CA ASN A 121 -34.13 -8.41 3.51
C ASN A 121 -33.59 -7.07 4.06
N ILE A 122 -32.43 -6.61 3.60
CA ILE A 122 -31.95 -5.26 3.89
C ILE A 122 -32.86 -4.26 3.14
N SER A 123 -33.38 -3.25 3.85
CA SER A 123 -34.27 -2.27 3.20
C SER A 123 -33.49 -1.41 2.18
N THR A 124 -34.16 -1.04 1.09
CA THR A 124 -33.59 -0.22 0.01
C THR A 124 -33.21 1.18 0.52
N GLU A 125 -34.00 1.75 1.43
CA GLU A 125 -33.70 3.06 2.05
C GLU A 125 -32.43 3.01 2.88
N LYS A 126 -32.27 1.96 3.71
CA LYS A 126 -31.08 1.77 4.52
C LYS A 126 -29.84 1.55 3.66
N LEU A 127 -29.99 0.75 2.61
CA LEU A 127 -28.89 0.50 1.64
C LEU A 127 -28.48 1.81 0.95
N PHE A 128 -29.44 2.55 0.41
CA PHE A 128 -29.19 3.83 -0.28
C PHE A 128 -28.51 4.83 0.64
N GLN A 129 -29.05 5.02 1.86
CA GLN A 129 -28.45 5.93 2.84
C GLN A 129 -27.01 5.52 3.18
N GLN A 130 -26.76 4.22 3.38
CA GLN A 130 -25.41 3.72 3.69
C GLN A 130 -24.44 3.93 2.55
N ILE A 131 -24.89 3.81 1.28
CA ILE A 131 -24.03 4.10 0.12
C ILE A 131 -23.72 5.60 0.04
N CYS A 132 -24.70 6.47 0.28
CA CYS A 132 -24.50 7.92 0.32
C CYS A 132 -23.52 8.36 1.43
N ASP A 133 -23.51 7.64 2.56
CA ASP A 133 -22.68 7.94 3.71
C ASP A 133 -21.28 7.27 3.69
N LEU A 134 -20.99 6.47 2.64
CA LEU A 134 -19.70 5.78 2.52
C LEU A 134 -18.49 6.72 2.54
N LYS A 135 -17.47 6.32 3.27
CA LYS A 135 -16.19 7.03 3.40
C LYS A 135 -15.04 6.03 3.34
N ILE A 136 -14.61 5.73 2.13
CA ILE A 136 -13.45 4.89 1.88
C ILE A 136 -12.29 5.81 1.53
N GLU A 137 -11.25 5.87 2.38
CA GLU A 137 -10.07 6.70 2.12
C GLU A 137 -8.85 5.81 1.95
N LEU A 138 -8.31 5.80 0.73
CA LEU A 138 -7.12 5.05 0.35
C LEU A 138 -5.90 5.95 0.46
N VAL A 139 -4.97 5.57 1.32
CA VAL A 139 -3.78 6.38 1.64
C VAL A 139 -2.57 5.81 0.92
N LEU A 140 -2.12 6.51 -0.12
CA LEU A 140 -0.97 6.10 -0.93
C LEU A 140 0.33 6.35 -0.16
N THR A 141 1.17 5.34 -0.07
CA THR A 141 2.49 5.45 0.57
C THR A 141 3.62 5.18 -0.42
N ALA A 142 4.83 5.61 -0.08
CA ALA A 142 6.00 5.39 -0.91
C ALA A 142 6.24 3.90 -1.19
N HIS A 143 6.88 3.61 -2.32
CA HIS A 143 7.26 2.25 -2.73
C HIS A 143 8.63 1.88 -2.13
N PRO A 144 8.67 1.17 -1.00
CA PRO A 144 9.93 0.96 -0.28
C PRO A 144 10.79 -0.15 -0.88
N THR A 145 10.28 -0.95 -1.83
CA THR A 145 10.99 -2.08 -2.45
C THR A 145 11.11 -1.98 -3.97
N GLU A 146 10.51 -0.97 -4.61
CA GLU A 146 10.64 -0.77 -6.05
C GLU A 146 11.97 -0.08 -6.38
N VAL A 147 12.80 -0.76 -7.11
CA VAL A 147 14.09 -0.24 -7.59
C VAL A 147 14.11 -0.01 -9.10
N SER A 148 13.04 -0.41 -9.80
CA SER A 148 12.93 -0.32 -11.25
C SER A 148 12.89 1.12 -11.74
N ARG A 149 13.49 1.37 -12.91
CA ARG A 149 13.41 2.68 -13.56
C ARG A 149 11.99 2.94 -14.05
N ARG A 150 11.53 4.19 -13.95
CA ARG A 150 10.23 4.62 -14.47
C ARG A 150 10.06 4.31 -15.96
N THR A 151 11.13 4.45 -16.74
CA THR A 151 11.11 4.15 -18.17
C THR A 151 10.90 2.66 -18.46
N LEU A 152 11.38 1.77 -17.60
CA LEU A 152 11.12 0.33 -17.71
C LEU A 152 9.66 0.00 -17.35
N ILE A 153 9.13 0.65 -16.31
CA ILE A 153 7.72 0.52 -15.91
C ILE A 153 6.81 0.94 -17.07
N GLN A 154 7.10 2.06 -17.73
CA GLN A 154 6.34 2.50 -18.90
C GLN A 154 6.33 1.46 -20.04
N LYS A 155 7.47 0.82 -20.30
CA LYS A 155 7.52 -0.25 -21.31
C LYS A 155 6.68 -1.46 -20.93
N TYR A 156 6.59 -1.79 -19.64
CA TYR A 156 5.71 -2.85 -19.14
C TYR A 156 4.23 -2.49 -19.33
N ASP A 157 3.87 -1.23 -19.14
CA ASP A 157 2.51 -0.76 -19.40
C ASP A 157 2.18 -0.78 -20.89
N ASP A 158 3.14 -0.42 -21.76
CA ASP A 158 3.01 -0.51 -23.21
C ASP A 158 2.88 -1.98 -23.69
N ILE A 159 3.60 -2.93 -23.06
CA ILE A 159 3.44 -4.37 -23.33
C ILE A 159 2.01 -4.81 -22.98
N ASN A 160 1.47 -4.34 -21.86
CA ASN A 160 0.09 -4.63 -21.46
C ASN A 160 -0.93 -4.09 -22.47
N ALA A 161 -0.72 -2.86 -22.94
CA ALA A 161 -1.54 -2.27 -23.99
C ALA A 161 -1.50 -3.08 -25.30
N CYS A 162 -0.32 -3.59 -25.68
CA CYS A 162 -0.17 -4.46 -26.85
C CYS A 162 -0.94 -5.79 -26.68
N LEU A 163 -0.91 -6.41 -25.49
CA LEU A 163 -1.72 -7.60 -25.21
C LEU A 163 -3.22 -7.31 -25.33
N SER A 164 -3.67 -6.18 -24.81
CA SER A 164 -5.05 -5.74 -24.93
C SER A 164 -5.47 -5.53 -26.39
N GLN A 165 -4.58 -4.98 -27.21
CA GLN A 165 -4.83 -4.83 -28.62
C GLN A 165 -4.91 -6.18 -29.34
N LEU A 166 -4.02 -7.13 -29.04
CA LEU A 166 -4.00 -8.46 -29.64
C LEU A 166 -5.23 -9.31 -29.28
N ASP A 167 -5.88 -9.02 -28.16
CA ASP A 167 -7.07 -9.73 -27.67
C ASP A 167 -8.39 -9.26 -28.32
N GLN A 168 -8.34 -8.22 -29.18
CA GLN A 168 -9.53 -7.77 -29.89
C GLN A 168 -9.99 -8.83 -30.88
N GLN A 169 -11.29 -9.16 -30.86
CA GLN A 169 -11.88 -10.28 -31.62
C GLN A 169 -11.77 -10.15 -33.15
N LYS A 170 -11.64 -8.95 -33.69
CA LYS A 170 -11.67 -8.69 -35.15
C LYS A 170 -10.50 -7.81 -35.60
N LEU A 171 -9.27 -8.24 -35.34
CA LEU A 171 -8.10 -7.61 -35.92
C LEU A 171 -7.90 -8.04 -37.38
N THR A 172 -7.64 -7.07 -38.27
CA THR A 172 -7.11 -7.38 -39.59
C THR A 172 -5.69 -7.96 -39.50
N PRO A 173 -5.24 -8.75 -40.47
CA PRO A 173 -3.86 -9.27 -40.50
C PRO A 173 -2.80 -8.18 -40.29
N ARG A 174 -3.01 -6.99 -40.86
CA ARG A 174 -2.12 -5.85 -40.75
C ARG A 174 -2.09 -5.27 -39.32
N GLU A 175 -3.25 -5.12 -38.69
CA GLU A 175 -3.34 -4.63 -37.31
C GLU A 175 -2.68 -5.60 -36.34
N ARG A 176 -2.92 -6.91 -36.50
CA ARG A 176 -2.26 -7.95 -35.71
C ARG A 176 -0.75 -7.91 -35.89
N GLN A 177 -0.28 -7.78 -37.12
CA GLN A 177 1.17 -7.67 -37.42
C GLN A 177 1.78 -6.43 -36.76
N ASN A 178 1.10 -5.28 -36.82
CA ASN A 178 1.54 -4.04 -36.19
C ASN A 178 1.60 -4.18 -34.66
N ALA A 179 0.58 -4.78 -34.04
CA ALA A 179 0.56 -5.02 -32.60
C ALA A 179 1.70 -5.94 -32.15
N LEU A 180 1.99 -7.01 -32.90
CA LEU A 180 3.13 -7.90 -32.63
C LEU A 180 4.48 -7.19 -32.84
N ALA A 181 4.61 -6.34 -33.86
CA ALA A 181 5.81 -5.54 -34.07
C ALA A 181 6.05 -4.54 -32.91
N ASN A 182 5.01 -3.86 -32.46
CA ASN A 182 5.08 -2.97 -31.30
C ASN A 182 5.45 -3.75 -30.02
N LEU A 183 4.83 -4.90 -29.79
CA LEU A 183 5.16 -5.76 -28.65
C LEU A 183 6.64 -6.17 -28.66
N LYS A 184 7.16 -6.61 -29.80
CA LYS A 184 8.58 -6.94 -29.98
C LYS A 184 9.48 -5.74 -29.74
N GLN A 185 9.09 -4.55 -30.21
CA GLN A 185 9.82 -3.30 -29.99
C GLN A 185 9.90 -2.99 -28.48
N GLN A 186 8.79 -3.10 -27.74
CA GLN A 186 8.79 -2.81 -26.31
C GLN A 186 9.64 -3.82 -25.51
N ILE A 187 9.58 -5.11 -25.84
CA ILE A 187 10.41 -6.15 -25.22
C ILE A 187 11.89 -5.91 -25.51
N SER A 188 12.27 -5.60 -26.76
CA SER A 188 13.65 -5.28 -27.12
C SER A 188 14.14 -4.01 -26.42
N SER A 189 13.29 -3.00 -26.33
CA SER A 189 13.59 -1.75 -25.62
C SER A 189 13.72 -1.98 -24.11
N ALA A 190 12.89 -2.85 -23.50
CA ALA A 190 13.01 -3.24 -22.10
C ALA A 190 14.35 -3.95 -21.83
N TRP A 191 14.75 -4.90 -22.70
CA TRP A 191 16.05 -5.56 -22.60
C TRP A 191 17.23 -4.60 -22.66
N GLN A 192 17.16 -3.52 -23.44
CA GLN A 192 18.22 -2.51 -23.55
C GLN A 192 18.17 -1.45 -22.44
N THR A 193 17.17 -1.50 -21.58
CA THR A 193 17.01 -0.56 -20.46
C THR A 193 17.63 -1.18 -19.21
N ASP A 194 18.46 -0.40 -18.51
CA ASP A 194 18.96 -0.77 -17.19
C ASP A 194 17.79 -0.87 -16.20
N GLU A 195 17.70 -1.97 -15.48
CA GLU A 195 16.59 -2.27 -14.57
C GLU A 195 16.63 -1.40 -13.32
N ILE A 196 17.82 -1.18 -12.80
CA ILE A 196 18.02 -0.55 -11.49
C ILE A 196 18.22 0.95 -11.63
N ARG A 197 17.59 1.72 -10.74
CA ARG A 197 17.86 3.17 -10.65
C ARG A 197 19.28 3.40 -10.18
N GLN A 198 19.90 4.46 -10.70
CA GLN A 198 21.26 4.86 -10.29
C GLN A 198 21.27 5.63 -8.97
N HIS A 199 20.19 6.31 -8.64
CA HIS A 199 20.08 7.16 -7.45
C HIS A 199 18.85 6.81 -6.63
N ARG A 200 18.96 6.99 -5.31
CA ARG A 200 17.80 6.89 -4.42
C ARG A 200 16.80 7.98 -4.75
N PRO A 201 15.49 7.69 -4.77
CA PRO A 201 14.49 8.70 -4.98
C PRO A 201 14.45 9.69 -3.81
N THR A 202 14.14 10.93 -4.11
CA THR A 202 13.79 11.92 -3.11
C THR A 202 12.32 11.74 -2.69
N PRO A 203 11.88 12.32 -1.55
CA PRO A 203 10.45 12.30 -1.18
C PRO A 203 9.55 12.97 -2.23
N VAL A 204 10.08 13.96 -2.98
CA VAL A 204 9.37 14.60 -4.10
C VAL A 204 9.21 13.64 -5.29
N ASP A 205 10.23 12.82 -5.58
CA ASP A 205 10.12 11.81 -6.63
C ASP A 205 9.07 10.74 -6.28
N GLU A 206 9.01 10.32 -5.02
CA GLU A 206 7.99 9.41 -4.50
C GLU A 206 6.58 10.01 -4.68
N ALA A 207 6.39 11.29 -4.33
CA ALA A 207 5.13 11.99 -4.51
C ALA A 207 4.69 12.03 -5.98
N LYS A 208 5.61 12.35 -6.90
CA LYS A 208 5.36 12.35 -8.36
C LYS A 208 4.89 10.97 -8.87
N TRP A 209 5.31 9.89 -8.25
CA TRP A 209 4.83 8.55 -8.63
C TRP A 209 3.40 8.30 -8.18
N GLY A 210 3.05 8.72 -6.97
CA GLY A 210 1.66 8.68 -6.51
C GLY A 210 0.74 9.50 -7.43
N PHE A 211 1.17 10.69 -7.82
CA PHE A 211 0.42 11.55 -8.75
C PHE A 211 0.25 10.91 -10.13
N ALA A 212 1.29 10.24 -10.64
CA ALA A 212 1.22 9.54 -11.92
C ALA A 212 0.14 8.43 -11.91
N THR A 213 -0.05 7.71 -10.80
CA THR A 213 -1.10 6.70 -10.66
C THR A 213 -2.51 7.33 -10.75
N ILE A 214 -2.68 8.52 -10.16
CA ILE A 214 -3.94 9.25 -10.31
C ILE A 214 -4.14 9.65 -11.77
N GLU A 215 -3.15 10.34 -12.38
CA GLU A 215 -3.25 10.86 -13.75
C GLU A 215 -3.50 9.76 -14.79
N GLN A 216 -2.75 8.65 -14.71
CA GLN A 216 -2.77 7.60 -15.73
C GLN A 216 -3.99 6.69 -15.64
N THR A 217 -4.50 6.45 -14.43
CA THR A 217 -5.49 5.40 -14.20
C THR A 217 -6.72 5.90 -13.44
N LEU A 218 -6.53 6.38 -12.20
CA LEU A 218 -7.65 6.66 -11.29
C LEU A 218 -8.49 7.86 -11.76
N TRP A 219 -7.91 8.82 -12.50
CA TRP A 219 -8.62 9.95 -13.09
C TRP A 219 -9.77 9.55 -13.98
N ASN A 220 -9.62 8.42 -14.68
CA ASN A 220 -10.66 7.85 -15.53
C ASN A 220 -11.47 6.75 -14.81
N ALA A 221 -10.83 5.93 -13.99
CA ALA A 221 -11.51 4.82 -13.32
C ALA A 221 -12.54 5.30 -12.28
N VAL A 222 -12.26 6.37 -11.52
CA VAL A 222 -13.16 6.84 -10.45
C VAL A 222 -14.53 7.31 -10.98
N PRO A 223 -14.65 8.17 -12.01
CA PRO A 223 -15.96 8.52 -12.58
C PRO A 223 -16.72 7.31 -13.11
N LYS A 224 -16.05 6.41 -13.83
CA LYS A 224 -16.67 5.18 -14.35
C LYS A 224 -17.23 4.31 -13.22
N PHE A 225 -16.42 4.10 -12.17
CA PHE A 225 -16.86 3.37 -10.98
C PHE A 225 -18.14 3.99 -10.36
N ILE A 226 -18.17 5.32 -10.20
CA ILE A 226 -19.35 5.99 -9.61
C ILE A 226 -20.58 5.85 -10.52
N ARG A 227 -20.41 5.86 -11.84
CA ARG A 227 -21.51 5.61 -12.80
C ARG A 227 -22.06 4.18 -12.64
N GLU A 228 -21.20 3.16 -12.66
CA GLU A 228 -21.61 1.76 -12.47
C GLU A 228 -22.29 1.56 -11.10
N LEU A 229 -21.76 2.19 -10.05
CA LEU A 229 -22.41 2.18 -8.74
C LEU A 229 -23.79 2.84 -8.77
N ASN A 230 -23.96 3.97 -9.49
CA ASN A 230 -25.23 4.65 -9.64
C ASN A 230 -26.25 3.79 -10.41
N GLU A 231 -25.84 3.10 -11.47
CA GLU A 231 -26.68 2.16 -12.21
C GLU A 231 -27.19 1.04 -11.29
N LEU A 232 -26.30 0.41 -10.51
CA LEU A 232 -26.67 -0.61 -9.53
C LEU A 232 -27.65 -0.07 -8.46
N VAL A 233 -27.46 1.16 -8.00
CA VAL A 233 -28.35 1.81 -7.03
C VAL A 233 -29.69 2.13 -7.66
N GLN A 234 -29.71 2.61 -8.88
CA GLN A 234 -30.95 2.87 -9.59
C GLN A 234 -31.78 1.60 -9.82
N ASP A 235 -31.13 0.52 -10.23
CA ASP A 235 -31.79 -0.79 -10.47
C ASP A 235 -32.36 -1.40 -9.20
N ASN A 236 -31.65 -1.26 -8.07
CA ASN A 236 -32.03 -1.94 -6.83
C ASN A 236 -32.81 -1.04 -5.84
N CYS A 237 -32.54 0.26 -5.83
CA CYS A 237 -33.15 1.22 -4.89
C CYS A 237 -34.11 2.21 -5.57
N GLN A 238 -34.18 2.27 -6.91
CA GLN A 238 -34.99 3.21 -7.69
C GLN A 238 -34.67 4.68 -7.39
N GLN A 239 -33.40 4.97 -7.07
CA GLN A 239 -32.90 6.30 -6.74
C GLN A 239 -31.55 6.54 -7.45
N ASN A 240 -31.24 7.80 -7.73
CA ASN A 240 -29.94 8.21 -8.25
C ASN A 240 -29.05 8.72 -7.11
N LEU A 241 -27.76 8.46 -7.23
CA LEU A 241 -26.76 9.01 -6.28
C LEU A 241 -26.72 10.54 -6.42
N PRO A 242 -26.55 11.27 -5.31
CA PRO A 242 -26.42 12.72 -5.35
C PRO A 242 -25.13 13.15 -6.08
N LEU A 243 -25.18 14.28 -6.81
CA LEU A 243 -24.03 14.79 -7.58
C LEU A 243 -22.78 15.06 -6.74
N HIS A 244 -22.95 15.32 -5.44
CA HIS A 244 -21.84 15.57 -4.52
C HIS A 244 -21.22 14.32 -3.93
N ILE A 245 -21.62 13.12 -4.37
CA ILE A 245 -21.12 11.86 -3.82
C ILE A 245 -19.61 11.70 -4.06
N ALA A 246 -18.93 11.21 -3.04
CA ALA A 246 -17.51 10.84 -3.07
C ALA A 246 -17.29 9.61 -2.17
N PRO A 247 -17.71 8.42 -2.62
CA PRO A 247 -17.65 7.20 -1.81
C PRO A 247 -16.22 6.77 -1.56
N VAL A 248 -15.30 7.11 -2.48
CA VAL A 248 -13.87 6.84 -2.35
C VAL A 248 -13.09 8.14 -2.46
N ARG A 249 -12.09 8.31 -1.60
CA ARG A 249 -11.16 9.44 -1.57
C ARG A 249 -9.73 8.93 -1.44
N PHE A 250 -8.79 9.81 -1.75
CA PHE A 250 -7.38 9.48 -1.73
C PHE A 250 -6.60 10.46 -0.86
N ALA A 251 -5.62 9.92 -0.13
CA ALA A 251 -4.64 10.70 0.61
C ALA A 251 -3.23 10.15 0.32
N SER A 252 -2.20 10.82 0.79
CA SER A 252 -0.81 10.43 0.58
C SER A 252 0.02 10.67 1.84
N TRP A 253 1.06 9.84 2.02
CA TRP A 253 2.12 10.04 3.01
C TRP A 253 3.41 10.58 2.39
N MET A 254 3.51 10.56 1.06
CA MET A 254 4.72 10.95 0.32
C MET A 254 4.97 12.44 0.48
N GLY A 255 6.07 12.80 1.15
CA GLY A 255 6.40 14.17 1.54
C GLY A 255 5.79 14.63 2.88
N GLY A 256 5.01 13.76 3.57
CA GLY A 256 4.43 14.02 4.89
C GLY A 256 4.92 13.10 6.01
N ASP A 257 5.49 11.95 5.67
CA ASP A 257 5.96 10.95 6.63
C ASP A 257 7.40 11.21 7.07
N ARG A 258 7.53 11.77 8.27
CA ARG A 258 8.82 12.11 8.91
C ARG A 258 9.36 11.03 9.82
N ASP A 259 8.57 10.00 10.14
CA ASP A 259 8.99 8.97 11.09
C ASP A 259 10.30 8.31 10.65
N GLY A 260 11.40 8.72 11.30
CA GLY A 260 12.77 8.28 11.00
C GLY A 260 13.23 8.56 9.56
N ASN A 261 12.65 9.53 8.85
CA ASN A 261 13.10 9.99 7.54
C ASN A 261 13.58 11.45 7.60
N PRO A 262 14.89 11.68 7.75
CA PRO A 262 15.45 13.04 7.83
C PRO A 262 15.31 13.83 6.52
N ASN A 263 15.00 13.15 5.41
CA ASN A 263 14.84 13.80 4.11
C ASN A 263 13.46 14.46 3.91
N VAL A 264 12.50 14.20 4.82
CA VAL A 264 11.17 14.85 4.81
C VAL A 264 11.20 16.05 5.74
N THR A 265 11.58 17.19 5.21
CA THR A 265 11.59 18.48 5.92
C THR A 265 10.30 19.26 5.67
N HIS A 266 10.10 20.36 6.42
CA HIS A 266 8.97 21.27 6.22
C HIS A 266 8.94 21.86 4.80
N GLN A 267 10.14 22.17 4.21
CA GLN A 267 10.24 22.64 2.83
C GLN A 267 9.75 21.59 1.82
N ILE A 268 10.16 20.34 1.99
CA ILE A 268 9.71 19.23 1.16
C ILE A 268 8.19 19.06 1.26
N THR A 269 7.64 19.14 2.46
CA THR A 269 6.18 19.07 2.66
C THR A 269 5.45 20.19 1.89
N GLN A 270 5.96 21.41 1.98
CA GLN A 270 5.41 22.54 1.25
C GLN A 270 5.50 22.36 -0.27
N GLU A 271 6.66 21.91 -0.76
CA GLU A 271 6.88 21.62 -2.19
C GLU A 271 5.90 20.56 -2.70
N VAL A 272 5.72 19.45 -1.97
CA VAL A 272 4.80 18.38 -2.35
C VAL A 272 3.35 18.85 -2.36
N LEU A 273 2.92 19.67 -1.40
CA LEU A 273 1.57 20.26 -1.37
C LEU A 273 1.31 21.14 -2.60
N TRP A 274 2.27 22.00 -2.96
CA TRP A 274 2.15 22.83 -4.16
C TRP A 274 2.16 22.00 -5.43
N LEU A 275 3.01 20.97 -5.50
CA LEU A 275 3.11 20.10 -6.67
C LEU A 275 1.82 19.28 -6.86
N SER A 276 1.19 18.82 -5.78
CA SER A 276 -0.10 18.11 -5.82
C SER A 276 -1.21 19.00 -6.38
N ARG A 277 -1.32 20.23 -5.88
CA ARG A 277 -2.26 21.23 -6.40
C ARG A 277 -1.96 21.65 -7.84
N TRP A 278 -0.68 21.74 -8.21
CA TRP A 278 -0.29 22.04 -9.59
C TRP A 278 -0.76 20.92 -10.55
N GLN A 279 -0.56 19.67 -10.17
CA GLN A 279 -1.00 18.52 -10.94
C GLN A 279 -2.54 18.49 -11.09
N ALA A 280 -3.27 18.77 -10.01
CA ALA A 280 -4.72 18.89 -10.06
C ALA A 280 -5.17 19.99 -11.04
N ALA A 281 -4.58 21.19 -10.94
CA ALA A 281 -4.91 22.31 -11.82
C ALA A 281 -4.62 22.00 -13.30
N ASP A 282 -3.54 21.27 -13.59
CA ASP A 282 -3.19 20.84 -14.95
C ASP A 282 -4.19 19.81 -15.50
N LEU A 283 -4.59 18.83 -14.70
CA LEU A 283 -5.60 17.83 -15.08
C LEU A 283 -6.97 18.49 -15.32
N TYR A 284 -7.42 19.33 -14.40
CA TYR A 284 -8.68 20.06 -14.58
C TYR A 284 -8.65 21.03 -15.76
N LEU A 285 -7.49 21.60 -16.08
CA LEU A 285 -7.35 22.45 -17.26
C LEU A 285 -7.53 21.63 -18.55
N ARG A 286 -7.02 20.42 -18.62
CA ARG A 286 -7.26 19.50 -19.74
C ARG A 286 -8.75 19.13 -19.85
N ASP A 287 -9.38 18.80 -18.72
CA ASP A 287 -10.80 18.46 -18.69
C ASP A 287 -11.71 19.62 -19.12
N ILE A 288 -11.46 20.84 -18.62
CA ILE A 288 -12.30 21.99 -18.98
C ILE A 288 -12.13 22.40 -20.45
N GLU A 289 -10.93 22.21 -21.02
CA GLU A 289 -10.73 22.42 -22.46
C GLU A 289 -11.55 21.42 -23.30
N ASN A 290 -11.51 20.13 -22.94
CA ASN A 290 -12.31 19.10 -23.62
C ASN A 290 -13.81 19.38 -23.44
N LEU A 291 -14.24 19.68 -22.21
CA LEU A 291 -15.65 19.99 -21.91
C LEU A 291 -16.16 21.20 -22.70
N ARG A 292 -15.33 22.23 -22.85
CA ARG A 292 -15.71 23.42 -23.65
C ARG A 292 -15.86 23.10 -25.15
N TRP A 293 -15.16 22.10 -25.67
CA TRP A 293 -15.41 21.63 -27.04
C TRP A 293 -16.73 20.86 -27.13
N GLU A 294 -17.02 19.98 -26.20
CA GLU A 294 -18.26 19.21 -26.14
C GLU A 294 -19.49 20.11 -25.96
N LEU A 295 -19.41 21.11 -25.09
CA LEU A 295 -20.51 22.06 -24.81
C LEU A 295 -20.58 23.25 -25.80
N SER A 296 -20.16 23.08 -27.06
CA SER A 296 -20.39 24.03 -28.14
C SER A 296 -21.82 23.88 -28.64
N ILE A 297 -22.80 24.23 -27.81
CA ILE A 297 -24.23 24.08 -28.04
C ILE A 297 -24.96 25.39 -27.73
N GLN A 298 -26.13 25.60 -28.32
CA GLN A 298 -26.87 26.87 -28.25
C GLN A 298 -27.94 26.88 -27.13
N SER A 299 -28.58 25.73 -26.89
CA SER A 299 -29.69 25.63 -25.94
C SER A 299 -29.19 25.69 -24.51
N CYS A 300 -29.75 26.61 -23.69
CA CYS A 300 -29.45 26.74 -22.28
C CYS A 300 -30.65 27.27 -21.49
N SER A 301 -30.60 27.14 -20.17
CA SER A 301 -31.65 27.69 -19.27
C SER A 301 -31.56 29.21 -19.12
N GLU A 302 -32.64 29.81 -18.59
CA GLU A 302 -32.66 31.23 -18.22
C GLU A 302 -31.59 31.53 -17.15
N GLU A 303 -31.38 30.66 -16.15
CA GLU A 303 -30.31 30.77 -15.13
C GLU A 303 -28.92 30.94 -15.78
N MET A 304 -28.65 30.21 -16.86
CA MET A 304 -27.38 30.32 -17.60
C MET A 304 -27.27 31.67 -18.33
N VAL A 305 -28.36 32.12 -18.96
CA VAL A 305 -28.39 33.45 -19.63
C VAL A 305 -28.15 34.57 -18.64
N GLU A 306 -28.78 34.50 -17.46
CA GLU A 306 -28.57 35.47 -16.37
C GLU A 306 -27.13 35.46 -15.90
N ALA A 307 -26.52 34.30 -15.71
CA ALA A 307 -25.15 34.15 -15.28
C ALA A 307 -24.12 34.72 -16.27
N ILE A 308 -24.41 34.70 -17.56
CA ILE A 308 -23.58 35.29 -18.62
C ILE A 308 -23.89 36.81 -18.80
N GLY A 309 -25.09 37.23 -18.43
CA GLY A 309 -25.58 38.60 -18.56
C GLY A 309 -26.19 38.93 -19.90
N SER A 310 -26.15 38.08 -20.89
CA SER A 310 -26.78 38.23 -22.21
C SER A 310 -26.88 36.89 -22.96
N PRO A 311 -27.84 36.74 -23.88
CA PRO A 311 -27.88 35.57 -24.78
C PRO A 311 -26.58 35.43 -25.58
N HIS A 312 -26.06 34.21 -25.68
CA HIS A 312 -24.82 33.92 -26.39
C HIS A 312 -24.98 32.67 -27.27
N PRO A 313 -24.39 32.59 -28.47
CA PRO A 313 -24.50 31.42 -29.34
C PRO A 313 -23.84 30.15 -28.77
N GLU A 314 -22.92 30.27 -27.86
CA GLU A 314 -22.22 29.16 -27.16
C GLU A 314 -22.18 29.45 -25.64
N PRO A 315 -23.32 29.39 -24.92
CA PRO A 315 -23.44 29.90 -23.55
C PRO A 315 -22.51 29.19 -22.58
N TYR A 316 -22.40 27.87 -22.64
CA TYR A 316 -21.53 27.12 -21.71
C TYR A 316 -20.03 27.42 -21.92
N ARG A 317 -19.63 27.60 -23.18
CA ARG A 317 -18.20 27.94 -23.47
C ARG A 317 -17.84 29.32 -22.94
N GLU A 318 -18.78 30.27 -23.10
CA GLU A 318 -18.57 31.61 -22.56
C GLU A 318 -18.56 31.62 -21.06
N TYR A 319 -19.49 30.92 -20.41
CA TYR A 319 -19.54 30.82 -18.95
C TYR A 319 -18.31 30.15 -18.37
N LEU A 320 -17.85 29.04 -18.90
CA LEU A 320 -16.67 28.30 -18.43
C LEU A 320 -15.36 28.98 -18.77
N ARG A 321 -15.36 30.07 -19.57
CA ARG A 321 -14.15 30.83 -19.90
C ARG A 321 -13.48 31.38 -18.64
N ALA A 322 -14.25 31.96 -17.73
CA ALA A 322 -13.71 32.50 -16.47
C ALA A 322 -13.07 31.42 -15.62
N THR A 323 -13.71 30.27 -15.45
CA THR A 323 -13.17 29.14 -14.70
C THR A 323 -11.86 28.61 -15.31
N ARG A 324 -11.82 28.50 -16.65
CA ARG A 324 -10.61 28.12 -17.39
C ARG A 324 -9.43 29.09 -17.14
N GLU A 325 -9.67 30.40 -17.23
CA GLU A 325 -8.61 31.38 -17.00
C GLU A 325 -8.13 31.36 -15.54
N ARG A 326 -9.02 31.10 -14.58
CA ARG A 326 -8.66 30.91 -13.19
C ARG A 326 -7.83 29.62 -12.97
N LEU A 327 -8.14 28.53 -13.64
CA LEU A 327 -7.32 27.30 -13.62
C LEU A 327 -5.91 27.55 -14.20
N LYS A 328 -5.81 28.32 -15.30
CA LYS A 328 -4.50 28.74 -15.86
C LYS A 328 -3.71 29.58 -14.88
N ALA A 329 -4.37 30.55 -14.25
CA ALA A 329 -3.74 31.41 -13.25
C ALA A 329 -3.26 30.58 -12.03
N THR A 330 -4.08 29.62 -11.56
CA THR A 330 -3.73 28.71 -10.46
C THR A 330 -2.52 27.87 -10.81
N ARG A 331 -2.49 27.24 -11.97
CA ARG A 331 -1.35 26.44 -12.42
C ARG A 331 -0.09 27.28 -12.55
N HIS A 332 -0.21 28.47 -13.11
CA HIS A 332 0.93 29.39 -13.28
C HIS A 332 1.48 29.87 -11.94
N TRP A 333 0.60 30.29 -11.03
CA TRP A 333 0.97 30.69 -9.68
C TRP A 333 1.73 29.59 -8.93
N LEU A 334 1.22 28.33 -8.97
CA LEU A 334 1.88 27.19 -8.34
C LEU A 334 3.23 26.88 -8.99
N ALA A 335 3.37 27.01 -10.31
CA ALA A 335 4.65 26.85 -10.99
C ALA A 335 5.69 27.88 -10.54
N GLN A 336 5.29 29.12 -10.30
CA GLN A 336 6.18 30.16 -9.78
C GLN A 336 6.56 29.89 -8.33
N ARG A 337 5.60 29.48 -7.47
CA ARG A 337 5.88 29.09 -6.07
C ARG A 337 6.86 27.94 -5.97
N LEU A 338 6.75 26.93 -6.84
CA LEU A 338 7.69 25.81 -6.94
C LEU A 338 9.11 26.24 -7.36
N GLN A 339 9.24 27.37 -8.03
CA GLN A 339 10.52 27.99 -8.38
C GLN A 339 11.04 28.97 -7.31
N GLY A 340 10.34 29.11 -6.18
CA GLY A 340 10.68 30.04 -5.11
C GLY A 340 10.38 31.51 -5.44
N LEU A 341 9.56 31.79 -6.45
CA LEU A 341 9.18 33.12 -6.86
C LEU A 341 7.89 33.59 -6.15
N GLU A 342 7.82 34.87 -5.84
CA GLU A 342 6.57 35.49 -5.44
C GLU A 342 5.65 35.67 -6.65
N ALA A 343 4.35 35.40 -6.46
CA ALA A 343 3.37 35.48 -7.53
C ALA A 343 2.02 35.96 -7.01
N ASP A 344 1.32 36.72 -7.86
CA ASP A 344 -0.04 37.19 -7.56
C ASP A 344 -1.05 36.07 -7.50
N ASP A 345 -1.79 35.95 -6.41
CA ASP A 345 -2.81 34.94 -6.15
C ASP A 345 -4.25 35.45 -6.27
N SER A 346 -4.45 36.66 -6.80
CA SER A 346 -5.76 37.33 -6.89
C SER A 346 -6.79 36.53 -7.71
N ASN A 347 -6.34 35.82 -8.73
CA ASN A 347 -7.18 35.02 -9.63
C ASN A 347 -7.02 33.49 -9.47
N VAL A 348 -6.48 33.06 -8.36
CA VAL A 348 -6.26 31.63 -8.04
C VAL A 348 -7.52 30.98 -7.50
N ILE A 349 -7.80 29.73 -7.87
CA ILE A 349 -8.85 28.91 -7.26
C ILE A 349 -8.36 28.48 -5.86
N LYS A 350 -9.09 28.89 -4.82
CA LYS A 350 -8.71 28.67 -3.42
C LYS A 350 -9.54 27.59 -2.72
N SER A 351 -10.71 27.24 -3.27
CA SER A 351 -11.58 26.21 -2.70
C SER A 351 -12.17 25.29 -3.78
N LYS A 352 -12.58 24.11 -3.35
CA LYS A 352 -13.30 23.15 -4.23
C LYS A 352 -14.58 23.77 -4.81
N ASP A 353 -15.32 24.52 -4.02
CA ASP A 353 -16.60 25.10 -4.43
C ASP A 353 -16.44 26.12 -5.56
N GLU A 354 -15.35 26.85 -5.61
CA GLU A 354 -15.06 27.80 -6.71
C GLU A 354 -14.88 27.08 -8.06
N LEU A 355 -14.48 25.83 -8.07
CA LEU A 355 -14.44 25.01 -9.29
C LEU A 355 -15.75 24.26 -9.52
N LEU A 356 -16.40 23.77 -8.46
CA LEU A 356 -17.57 22.91 -8.54
C LEU A 356 -18.85 23.68 -8.94
N GLN A 357 -19.08 24.90 -8.38
CA GLN A 357 -20.32 25.65 -8.63
C GLN A 357 -20.55 25.98 -10.11
N PRO A 358 -19.53 26.41 -10.89
CA PRO A 358 -19.70 26.60 -12.32
C PRO A 358 -20.14 25.32 -13.07
N LEU A 359 -19.61 24.16 -12.69
CA LEU A 359 -19.95 22.88 -13.30
C LEU A 359 -21.39 22.47 -12.96
N LEU A 360 -21.79 22.68 -11.70
CA LEU A 360 -23.18 22.41 -11.27
C LEU A 360 -24.20 23.28 -11.95
N LEU A 361 -23.90 24.56 -12.25
CA LEU A 361 -24.77 25.43 -13.01
C LEU A 361 -24.90 24.92 -14.45
N CYS A 362 -23.79 24.54 -15.07
CA CYS A 362 -23.84 23.92 -16.40
C CYS A 362 -24.72 22.64 -16.41
N TYR A 363 -24.57 21.80 -15.37
CA TYR A 363 -25.34 20.57 -15.22
C TYR A 363 -26.86 20.86 -15.12
N ARG A 364 -27.26 21.75 -14.20
CA ARG A 364 -28.67 22.15 -14.05
C ARG A 364 -29.24 22.73 -15.34
N SER A 365 -28.51 23.64 -15.99
CA SER A 365 -28.92 24.25 -17.24
C SER A 365 -29.14 23.22 -18.35
N LEU A 366 -28.32 22.20 -18.47
CA LEU A 366 -28.50 21.10 -19.43
C LEU A 366 -29.74 20.27 -19.12
N ILE A 367 -29.98 19.95 -17.84
CA ILE A 367 -31.19 19.22 -17.42
C ILE A 367 -32.44 20.05 -17.73
N ASP A 368 -32.48 21.33 -17.39
CA ASP A 368 -33.60 22.23 -17.64
C ASP A 368 -33.85 22.44 -19.12
N SER A 369 -32.82 22.32 -19.95
CA SER A 369 -32.90 22.37 -21.41
C SER A 369 -33.27 21.03 -22.06
N ASN A 370 -33.63 20.00 -21.27
CA ASN A 370 -33.97 18.64 -21.70
C ASN A 370 -32.81 17.95 -22.46
N LEU A 371 -31.56 18.11 -21.97
CA LEU A 371 -30.34 17.53 -22.53
C LEU A 371 -29.60 16.64 -21.47
N PRO A 372 -30.30 15.66 -20.83
CA PRO A 372 -29.70 14.83 -19.76
C PRO A 372 -28.53 13.97 -20.25
N GLU A 373 -28.51 13.54 -21.51
CA GLU A 373 -27.44 12.72 -22.08
C GLU A 373 -26.13 13.52 -22.10
N ILE A 374 -26.19 14.82 -22.41
CA ILE A 374 -24.98 15.67 -22.39
C ILE A 374 -24.59 16.00 -20.96
N ALA A 375 -25.55 16.30 -20.07
CA ALA A 375 -25.30 16.56 -18.67
C ALA A 375 -24.60 15.37 -18.00
N ASN A 376 -25.05 14.17 -18.31
CA ASN A 376 -24.50 12.91 -17.78
C ASN A 376 -23.24 12.40 -18.54
N GLY A 377 -22.73 13.17 -19.48
CA GLY A 377 -21.48 12.92 -20.22
C GLY A 377 -20.21 13.32 -19.44
N GLN A 378 -19.26 13.94 -20.16
CA GLN A 378 -17.97 14.40 -19.57
C GLN A 378 -18.15 15.40 -18.44
N LEU A 379 -19.25 16.18 -18.43
CA LEU A 379 -19.55 17.13 -17.36
C LEU A 379 -19.76 16.41 -16.01
N LEU A 380 -20.53 15.32 -16.00
CA LEU A 380 -20.73 14.54 -14.78
C LEU A 380 -19.43 13.87 -14.30
N ASP A 381 -18.60 13.37 -15.22
CA ASP A 381 -17.28 12.84 -14.88
C ASP A 381 -16.40 13.90 -14.22
N PHE A 382 -16.43 15.12 -14.75
CA PHE A 382 -15.69 16.23 -14.16
C PHE A 382 -16.20 16.56 -12.74
N ILE A 383 -17.51 16.60 -12.53
CA ILE A 383 -18.12 16.81 -11.20
C ILE A 383 -17.67 15.73 -10.22
N TYR A 384 -17.67 14.45 -10.61
CA TYR A 384 -17.20 13.35 -9.78
C TYR A 384 -15.70 13.47 -9.46
N ARG A 385 -14.85 13.86 -10.42
CA ARG A 385 -13.42 14.13 -10.18
C ARG A 385 -13.23 15.22 -9.15
N VAL A 386 -13.92 16.34 -9.27
CA VAL A 386 -13.81 17.45 -8.30
C VAL A 386 -14.27 17.02 -6.91
N ASN A 387 -15.28 16.17 -6.79
CA ASN A 387 -15.75 15.66 -5.50
C ASN A 387 -14.77 14.68 -4.84
N CYS A 388 -14.12 13.83 -5.63
CA CYS A 388 -13.21 12.79 -5.10
C CYS A 388 -11.78 13.27 -4.89
N PHE A 389 -11.27 14.15 -5.78
CA PHE A 389 -9.87 14.60 -5.77
C PHE A 389 -9.69 16.02 -5.22
N GLY A 390 -10.77 16.82 -5.11
CA GLY A 390 -10.67 18.22 -4.70
C GLY A 390 -9.81 19.07 -5.64
N ILE A 391 -9.34 20.22 -5.15
CA ILE A 391 -8.35 21.05 -5.85
C ILE A 391 -6.91 20.68 -5.48
N GLU A 392 -6.75 19.78 -4.54
CA GLU A 392 -5.50 19.31 -3.97
C GLU A 392 -4.93 18.04 -4.60
N LEU A 393 -5.68 17.34 -5.45
CA LEU A 393 -5.44 16.01 -6.01
C LEU A 393 -5.42 14.91 -4.93
N LEU A 394 -4.58 15.06 -3.92
CA LEU A 394 -4.40 14.16 -2.79
C LEU A 394 -4.25 14.97 -1.50
N LYS A 395 -4.95 14.59 -0.45
CA LYS A 395 -4.69 15.14 0.88
C LYS A 395 -3.39 14.60 1.42
N LEU A 396 -2.57 15.46 1.99
CA LEU A 396 -1.31 15.05 2.58
C LEU A 396 -1.47 14.79 4.08
N ASP A 397 -1.22 13.56 4.51
CA ASP A 397 -1.07 13.24 5.92
C ASP A 397 0.33 13.60 6.40
N ILE A 398 0.40 14.04 7.63
CA ILE A 398 1.65 14.30 8.34
C ILE A 398 1.85 13.18 9.36
N ARG A 399 3.02 12.56 9.37
CA ARG A 399 3.36 11.56 10.39
C ARG A 399 4.69 11.89 11.05
N GLN A 400 4.73 11.85 12.39
CA GLN A 400 5.92 12.07 13.19
C GLN A 400 5.87 11.23 14.47
N GLU A 401 7.03 10.88 14.98
CA GLU A 401 7.22 10.11 16.20
C GLU A 401 6.86 10.91 17.47
N SER A 402 6.18 10.27 18.43
CA SER A 402 5.77 10.87 19.71
C SER A 402 6.93 11.50 20.49
N GLY A 403 8.12 10.90 20.45
CA GLY A 403 9.33 11.42 21.09
C GLY A 403 9.71 12.82 20.60
N ARG A 404 9.54 13.10 19.30
CA ARG A 404 9.83 14.43 18.73
C ARG A 404 8.88 15.50 19.27
N HIS A 405 7.61 15.18 19.45
CA HIS A 405 6.64 16.08 20.05
C HIS A 405 6.94 16.34 21.53
N ARG A 406 7.32 15.29 22.29
CA ARG A 406 7.72 15.45 23.69
C ARG A 406 8.95 16.34 23.83
N GLN A 407 9.95 16.19 22.97
CA GLN A 407 11.12 17.08 22.93
C GLN A 407 10.74 18.53 22.64
N ALA A 408 9.82 18.76 21.69
CA ALA A 408 9.34 20.11 21.37
C ALA A 408 8.59 20.75 22.53
N ILE A 409 7.72 20.00 23.23
CA ILE A 409 7.05 20.49 24.44
C ILE A 409 8.05 20.69 25.59
N SER A 410 9.05 19.82 25.75
CA SER A 410 10.13 20.02 26.74
C SER A 410 10.89 21.32 26.48
N ALA A 411 11.18 21.62 25.22
CA ALA A 411 11.83 22.87 24.85
C ALA A 411 10.98 24.10 25.24
N ILE A 412 9.66 24.04 25.08
CA ILE A 412 8.73 25.07 25.50
C ILE A 412 8.74 25.21 27.02
N THR A 413 8.61 24.10 27.75
CA THR A 413 8.53 24.14 29.24
C THR A 413 9.84 24.56 29.88
N GLU A 414 10.99 24.19 29.33
CA GLU A 414 12.30 24.67 29.77
C GLU A 414 12.49 26.17 29.49
N TYR A 415 12.10 26.64 28.30
CA TYR A 415 12.12 28.06 27.95
C TYR A 415 11.28 28.92 28.91
N LEU A 416 10.15 28.37 29.38
CA LEU A 416 9.25 29.02 30.35
C LEU A 416 9.74 28.86 31.80
N GLY A 417 10.84 28.17 32.07
CA GLY A 417 11.35 27.92 33.43
C GLY A 417 10.54 26.89 34.23
N LEU A 418 9.72 26.06 33.55
CA LEU A 418 8.86 25.06 34.19
C LEU A 418 9.55 23.69 34.35
N GLY A 419 10.74 23.50 33.75
CA GLY A 419 11.51 22.27 33.76
C GLY A 419 11.23 21.38 32.57
N ASN A 420 11.84 20.15 32.59
CA ASN A 420 11.81 19.21 31.48
C ASN A 420 10.53 18.39 31.49
N PHE A 421 9.67 18.58 30.49
CA PHE A 421 8.37 17.88 30.35
C PHE A 421 8.51 16.36 30.28
N GLU A 422 9.61 15.81 29.71
CA GLU A 422 9.82 14.37 29.63
C GLU A 422 10.06 13.72 30.99
N SER A 423 10.49 14.49 31.99
CA SER A 423 10.67 13.99 33.34
C SER A 423 9.39 13.99 34.19
N TRP A 424 8.31 14.59 33.71
CA TRP A 424 7.06 14.71 34.45
C TRP A 424 6.28 13.38 34.43
N THR A 425 5.44 13.16 35.46
CA THR A 425 4.48 12.07 35.45
C THR A 425 3.43 12.31 34.37
N GLU A 426 2.83 11.24 33.84
CA GLU A 426 1.80 11.35 32.80
C GLU A 426 0.63 12.24 33.23
N GLN A 427 0.20 12.17 34.50
CA GLN A 427 -0.87 13.03 35.01
C GLN A 427 -0.46 14.51 35.02
N ALA A 428 0.78 14.83 35.35
CA ALA A 428 1.28 16.21 35.32
C ALA A 428 1.34 16.73 33.88
N ARG A 429 1.76 15.89 32.92
CA ARG A 429 1.75 16.20 31.50
C ARG A 429 0.35 16.53 30.99
N GLN A 430 -0.63 15.67 31.28
CA GLN A 430 -2.03 15.87 30.90
C GLN A 430 -2.59 17.18 31.49
N ASN A 431 -2.37 17.44 32.79
CA ASN A 431 -2.87 18.63 33.44
C ASN A 431 -2.31 19.90 32.80
N PHE A 432 -1.01 19.97 32.55
CA PHE A 432 -0.37 21.09 31.88
C PHE A 432 -0.94 21.28 30.46
N LEU A 433 -0.97 20.23 29.65
CA LEU A 433 -1.43 20.31 28.26
C LEU A 433 -2.89 20.76 28.16
N ILE A 434 -3.79 20.25 29.02
CA ILE A 434 -5.20 20.64 29.03
C ILE A 434 -5.34 22.11 29.49
N GLN A 435 -4.60 22.52 30.50
CA GLN A 435 -4.59 23.93 30.96
C GLN A 435 -4.18 24.87 29.82
N GLU A 436 -3.08 24.55 29.14
CA GLU A 436 -2.58 25.40 28.08
C GLU A 436 -3.43 25.35 26.80
N LEU A 437 -4.06 24.21 26.49
CA LEU A 437 -5.04 24.13 25.39
C LEU A 437 -6.28 25.00 25.61
N GLN A 438 -6.68 25.23 26.86
CA GLN A 438 -7.79 26.11 27.22
C GLN A 438 -7.38 27.58 27.30
N SER A 439 -6.09 27.85 27.48
CA SER A 439 -5.55 29.22 27.53
C SER A 439 -5.63 29.88 26.15
N LYS A 440 -5.90 31.20 26.12
CA LYS A 440 -5.83 32.01 24.89
C LYS A 440 -4.44 32.61 24.66
N ARG A 441 -3.58 32.58 25.66
CA ARG A 441 -2.24 33.15 25.59
C ARG A 441 -1.30 32.20 24.86
N PRO A 442 -0.52 32.65 23.85
CA PRO A 442 0.55 31.84 23.28
C PRO A 442 1.64 31.59 24.32
N LEU A 443 2.26 30.43 24.29
CA LEU A 443 3.37 30.03 25.15
C LEU A 443 4.71 30.65 24.69
N LEU A 444 4.87 30.74 23.37
CA LEU A 444 6.08 31.24 22.76
C LEU A 444 5.84 32.65 22.15
N PRO A 445 6.80 33.58 22.26
CA PRO A 445 6.74 34.84 21.52
C PRO A 445 6.95 34.58 20.02
N LYS A 446 6.48 35.52 19.18
CA LYS A 446 6.62 35.42 17.70
C LYS A 446 8.08 35.35 17.26
N TYR A 447 8.97 36.00 18.02
CA TYR A 447 10.41 35.98 17.80
C TYR A 447 11.08 35.49 19.09
N ILE A 448 11.76 34.35 19.00
CA ILE A 448 12.46 33.74 20.13
C ILE A 448 13.94 34.09 20.00
N ASN A 449 14.50 34.74 21.05
CA ASN A 449 15.96 34.81 21.19
C ASN A 449 16.43 33.45 21.69
N GLU A 450 17.07 32.69 20.80
CA GLU A 450 17.54 31.34 21.08
C GLU A 450 18.87 31.41 21.84
N PRO A 451 18.93 31.05 23.15
CA PRO A 451 20.19 30.92 23.82
C PRO A 451 21.02 29.79 23.17
N GLU A 452 22.31 30.06 22.96
CA GLU A 452 23.22 29.07 22.39
C GLU A 452 23.25 27.81 23.27
N GLY A 453 23.04 26.62 22.65
CA GLY A 453 22.96 25.31 23.34
C GLY A 453 21.66 25.03 24.06
N SER A 454 20.61 25.84 23.91
CA SER A 454 19.29 25.59 24.48
C SER A 454 18.53 24.52 23.68
N LEU A 455 17.64 23.76 24.36
CA LEU A 455 16.83 22.74 23.70
C LEU A 455 15.91 23.37 22.63
N ILE A 456 15.43 24.59 22.83
CA ILE A 456 14.56 25.28 21.87
C ILE A 456 15.29 25.61 20.56
N GLY A 457 16.62 25.81 20.60
CA GLY A 457 17.46 26.00 19.41
C GLY A 457 17.92 24.71 18.74
N HIS A 458 17.56 23.54 19.28
CA HIS A 458 17.97 22.26 18.70
C HIS A 458 17.34 22.04 17.32
N PRO A 459 18.10 21.60 16.28
CA PRO A 459 17.59 21.47 14.91
C PRO A 459 16.32 20.63 14.79
N ASP A 460 16.23 19.52 15.52
CA ASP A 460 15.06 18.64 15.51
C ASP A 460 13.81 19.32 16.08
N VAL A 461 13.96 20.13 17.12
CA VAL A 461 12.87 20.91 17.71
C VAL A 461 12.42 22.01 16.77
N GLN A 462 13.38 22.72 16.17
CA GLN A 462 13.10 23.75 15.18
C GLN A 462 12.37 23.20 13.96
N GLU A 463 12.71 21.97 13.51
CA GLU A 463 12.00 21.32 12.41
C GLU A 463 10.54 20.99 12.77
N VAL A 464 10.24 20.59 14.01
CA VAL A 464 8.85 20.40 14.46
C VAL A 464 8.09 21.71 14.40
N PHE A 465 8.64 22.81 14.92
CA PHE A 465 7.99 24.13 14.88
C PHE A 465 7.82 24.65 13.45
N ALA A 466 8.83 24.48 12.60
CA ALA A 466 8.78 24.89 11.19
C ALA A 466 7.71 24.09 10.43
N THR A 467 7.61 22.80 10.70
CA THR A 467 6.54 21.95 10.15
C THR A 467 5.17 22.49 10.54
N MET A 468 4.92 22.74 11.83
CA MET A 468 3.62 23.24 12.28
C MET A 468 3.27 24.62 11.66
N ARG A 469 4.26 25.52 11.51
CA ARG A 469 4.06 26.80 10.81
C ARG A 469 3.73 26.60 9.34
N THR A 470 4.45 25.71 8.66
CA THR A 470 4.16 25.37 7.26
C THR A 470 2.74 24.86 7.08
N LEU A 471 2.24 24.03 8.01
CA LEU A 471 0.86 23.54 7.97
C LEU A 471 -0.16 24.64 8.21
N ALA A 472 0.15 25.63 9.06
CA ALA A 472 -0.73 26.76 9.32
C ALA A 472 -0.95 27.65 8.08
N ASP A 473 0.02 27.68 7.17
CA ASP A 473 -0.03 28.47 5.92
C ASP A 473 -0.73 27.73 4.75
N GLN A 474 -1.14 26.48 4.95
CA GLN A 474 -1.78 25.68 3.88
C GLN A 474 -3.30 25.72 3.95
N PRO A 475 -4.00 25.60 2.81
CA PRO A 475 -5.44 25.39 2.81
C PRO A 475 -5.80 24.12 3.59
N PRO A 476 -6.82 24.15 4.48
CA PRO A 476 -7.21 22.98 5.27
C PRO A 476 -7.58 21.76 4.41
N GLU A 477 -8.12 21.99 3.23
CA GLU A 477 -8.52 20.96 2.28
C GLU A 477 -7.32 20.14 1.77
N SER A 478 -6.13 20.72 1.71
CA SER A 478 -4.89 20.05 1.26
C SER A 478 -4.30 19.11 2.33
N LEU A 479 -4.74 19.26 3.57
CA LEU A 479 -4.22 18.51 4.72
C LEU A 479 -5.17 17.35 5.10
N GLY A 480 -4.58 16.21 5.39
CA GLY A 480 -5.27 15.02 5.86
C GLY A 480 -5.29 14.92 7.39
N ALA A 481 -4.68 13.88 7.93
CA ALA A 481 -4.53 13.63 9.36
C ALA A 481 -3.10 13.98 9.83
N TYR A 482 -2.96 14.25 11.12
CA TYR A 482 -1.68 14.26 11.80
C TYR A 482 -1.54 12.95 12.59
N ILE A 483 -0.66 12.05 12.14
CA ILE A 483 -0.46 10.72 12.69
C ILE A 483 0.73 10.75 13.66
N ILE A 484 0.54 10.19 14.84
CA ILE A 484 1.60 10.05 15.84
C ILE A 484 2.06 8.60 15.84
N SER A 485 3.25 8.33 15.32
CA SER A 485 3.87 7.01 15.47
C SER A 485 4.42 6.81 16.89
N MET A 486 4.48 5.55 17.34
CA MET A 486 4.87 5.18 18.71
C MET A 486 4.04 5.92 19.78
N ALA A 487 2.73 6.09 19.53
CA ALA A 487 1.82 6.68 20.49
C ALA A 487 1.55 5.70 21.63
N GLU A 488 1.69 6.15 22.87
CA GLU A 488 1.50 5.33 24.08
C GLU A 488 0.52 5.99 25.07
N TYR A 489 0.61 7.31 25.23
CA TYR A 489 -0.08 8.04 26.29
C TYR A 489 -1.07 9.10 25.76
N PRO A 490 -2.11 9.46 26.54
CA PRO A 490 -2.98 10.58 26.22
C PRO A 490 -2.23 11.90 25.97
N SER A 491 -1.13 12.14 26.70
CA SER A 491 -0.30 13.32 26.54
C SER A 491 0.34 13.43 25.15
N ASP A 492 0.58 12.33 24.43
CA ASP A 492 1.12 12.37 23.05
C ASP A 492 0.14 13.04 22.09
N VAL A 493 -1.15 12.77 22.23
CA VAL A 493 -2.21 13.39 21.42
C VAL A 493 -2.39 14.86 21.78
N LEU A 494 -2.46 15.17 23.09
CA LEU A 494 -2.63 16.53 23.59
C LEU A 494 -1.43 17.43 23.21
N ALA A 495 -0.21 16.89 23.19
CA ALA A 495 1.00 17.61 22.80
C ALA A 495 0.92 18.12 21.35
N VAL A 496 0.47 17.28 20.43
CA VAL A 496 0.30 17.68 19.02
C VAL A 496 -0.78 18.73 18.88
N LEU A 497 -1.90 18.62 19.61
CA LEU A 497 -2.95 19.64 19.60
C LEU A 497 -2.42 20.98 20.12
N LEU A 498 -1.60 20.97 21.17
CA LEU A 498 -0.96 22.19 21.69
C LEU A 498 0.01 22.81 20.66
N LEU A 499 0.84 22.00 19.99
CA LEU A 499 1.75 22.45 18.94
C LEU A 499 0.99 23.06 17.75
N GLN A 500 -0.13 22.48 17.35
CA GLN A 500 -0.99 23.03 16.31
C GLN A 500 -1.56 24.42 16.73
N LYS A 501 -2.03 24.50 17.97
CA LYS A 501 -2.54 25.77 18.53
C LYS A 501 -1.45 26.85 18.57
N GLU A 502 -0.25 26.51 19.06
CA GLU A 502 0.88 27.46 19.15
C GLU A 502 1.34 27.94 17.77
N ALA A 503 1.22 27.11 16.74
CA ALA A 503 1.49 27.49 15.35
C ALA A 503 0.37 28.35 14.73
N GLY A 504 -0.77 28.52 15.40
CA GLY A 504 -1.88 29.33 14.91
C GLY A 504 -2.74 28.64 13.85
N ILE A 505 -2.74 27.31 13.79
CA ILE A 505 -3.60 26.54 12.87
C ILE A 505 -5.06 26.76 13.24
N GLN A 506 -5.80 27.45 12.36
CA GLN A 506 -7.20 27.82 12.59
C GLN A 506 -8.16 26.61 12.53
N HIS A 507 -7.86 25.67 11.67
CA HIS A 507 -8.58 24.40 11.51
C HIS A 507 -7.66 23.25 11.88
N PRO A 508 -7.58 22.83 13.16
CA PRO A 508 -6.66 21.80 13.59
C PRO A 508 -6.86 20.49 12.82
N LEU A 509 -5.76 19.89 12.38
CA LEU A 509 -5.79 18.57 11.78
C LEU A 509 -6.28 17.56 12.83
N ARG A 510 -7.07 16.59 12.39
CA ARG A 510 -7.39 15.45 13.27
C ARG A 510 -6.10 14.73 13.67
N VAL A 511 -5.90 14.55 14.95
CA VAL A 511 -4.73 13.87 15.50
C VAL A 511 -5.05 12.40 15.68
N VAL A 512 -4.24 11.54 15.04
CA VAL A 512 -4.46 10.10 14.96
C VAL A 512 -3.32 9.36 15.66
N PRO A 513 -3.54 8.82 16.87
CA PRO A 513 -2.54 7.97 17.49
C PRO A 513 -2.42 6.64 16.75
N LEU A 514 -1.17 6.22 16.49
CA LEU A 514 -0.84 4.93 15.90
C LEU A 514 -0.27 4.03 17.00
N PHE A 515 -0.97 2.93 17.28
CA PHE A 515 -0.53 1.88 18.21
C PHE A 515 0.15 0.75 17.44
N GLU A 516 1.45 0.52 17.70
CA GLU A 516 2.30 -0.28 16.82
C GLU A 516 2.85 -1.56 17.47
N THR A 517 3.18 -1.55 18.75
CA THR A 517 3.72 -2.72 19.47
C THR A 517 2.61 -3.48 20.19
N LEU A 518 2.90 -4.71 20.67
CA LEU A 518 1.93 -5.42 21.53
C LEU A 518 1.51 -4.59 22.73
N LYS A 519 2.46 -3.96 23.41
CA LYS A 519 2.22 -3.11 24.57
C LYS A 519 1.30 -1.94 24.22
N ASP A 520 1.52 -1.30 23.06
CA ASP A 520 0.72 -0.14 22.66
C ASP A 520 -0.71 -0.59 22.32
N LEU A 521 -0.86 -1.71 21.60
CA LEU A 521 -2.16 -2.28 21.26
C LEU A 521 -2.97 -2.67 22.52
N ASP A 522 -2.35 -3.31 23.50
CA ASP A 522 -2.98 -3.66 24.77
C ASP A 522 -3.33 -2.42 25.60
N GLY A 523 -2.58 -1.31 25.48
CA GLY A 523 -2.81 -0.03 26.15
C GLY A 523 -3.78 0.90 25.44
N ALA A 524 -4.07 0.67 24.14
CA ALA A 524 -4.80 1.59 23.27
C ALA A 524 -6.18 2.00 23.82
N ALA A 525 -6.95 1.02 24.28
CA ALA A 525 -8.27 1.23 24.85
C ALA A 525 -8.23 2.12 26.11
N THR A 526 -7.25 1.91 26.98
CA THR A 526 -7.06 2.72 28.20
C THR A 526 -6.70 4.16 27.86
N THR A 527 -5.80 4.36 26.92
CA THR A 527 -5.38 5.69 26.42
C THR A 527 -6.56 6.45 25.84
N MET A 528 -7.35 5.80 24.97
CA MET A 528 -8.52 6.44 24.35
C MET A 528 -9.66 6.68 25.34
N ASN A 529 -9.92 5.76 26.29
CA ASN A 529 -10.90 5.97 27.34
C ASN A 529 -10.54 7.17 28.21
N THR A 530 -9.26 7.36 28.54
CA THR A 530 -8.79 8.53 29.30
C THR A 530 -9.05 9.82 28.53
N LEU A 531 -8.73 9.89 27.24
CA LEU A 531 -8.99 11.05 26.38
C LEU A 531 -10.49 11.34 26.27
N PHE A 532 -11.32 10.35 26.02
CA PHE A 532 -12.77 10.54 25.87
C PHE A 532 -13.48 10.93 27.18
N ASN A 533 -12.88 10.70 28.34
CA ASN A 533 -13.36 11.22 29.62
C ASN A 533 -13.02 12.69 29.84
N MET A 534 -12.06 13.27 29.12
CA MET A 534 -11.71 14.68 29.25
C MET A 534 -12.76 15.55 28.57
N HIS A 535 -13.45 16.37 29.31
CA HIS A 535 -14.55 17.23 28.81
C HIS A 535 -14.10 18.10 27.63
N TRP A 536 -12.96 18.77 27.76
CA TRP A 536 -12.39 19.60 26.69
C TRP A 536 -12.14 18.78 25.42
N TYR A 537 -11.51 17.61 25.56
CA TYR A 537 -11.17 16.77 24.43
C TYR A 537 -12.41 16.27 23.68
N LYS A 538 -13.45 15.85 24.45
CA LYS A 538 -14.72 15.41 23.88
C LYS A 538 -15.41 16.51 23.07
N GLN A 539 -15.36 17.75 23.54
CA GLN A 539 -15.87 18.90 22.78
C GLN A 539 -15.04 19.17 21.52
N HIS A 540 -13.71 19.08 21.63
CA HIS A 540 -12.78 19.33 20.53
C HIS A 540 -13.01 18.36 19.36
N ILE A 541 -13.15 17.05 19.62
CA ILE A 541 -13.35 16.02 18.57
C ILE A 541 -14.76 16.02 17.96
N GLN A 542 -15.70 16.76 18.50
CA GLN A 542 -17.08 16.87 17.98
C GLN A 542 -17.75 15.51 17.71
N GLY A 543 -17.52 14.53 18.57
CA GLY A 543 -18.08 13.19 18.49
C GLY A 543 -17.47 12.29 17.40
N LYS A 544 -16.37 12.68 16.76
CA LYS A 544 -15.66 11.86 15.73
C LYS A 544 -14.20 11.71 16.11
N HIS A 545 -13.68 10.51 15.96
CA HIS A 545 -12.25 10.26 16.17
C HIS A 545 -11.70 9.20 15.23
N GLU A 546 -10.38 9.20 15.08
CA GLU A 546 -9.66 8.22 14.26
C GLU A 546 -8.47 7.66 15.05
N VAL A 547 -8.29 6.35 14.99
CA VAL A 547 -7.17 5.62 15.60
C VAL A 547 -6.54 4.73 14.55
N MET A 548 -5.22 4.74 14.47
CA MET A 548 -4.49 3.90 13.54
C MET A 548 -3.96 2.63 14.22
N ILE A 549 -4.15 1.50 13.56
CA ILE A 549 -3.65 0.18 13.97
C ILE A 549 -2.41 -0.17 13.16
N GLY A 550 -1.30 -0.43 13.84
CA GLY A 550 -0.03 -0.81 13.24
C GLY A 550 0.08 -2.32 13.02
N TYR A 551 0.45 -2.71 11.81
CA TYR A 551 0.59 -4.13 11.42
C TYR A 551 2.05 -4.58 11.34
N SER A 552 2.93 -3.73 10.83
CA SER A 552 4.31 -4.12 10.50
C SER A 552 5.20 -4.27 11.74
N ASP A 553 5.18 -3.28 12.62
CA ASP A 553 6.02 -3.28 13.82
C ASP A 553 5.51 -4.26 14.87
N SER A 554 4.18 -4.45 15.01
CA SER A 554 3.61 -5.48 15.88
C SER A 554 3.99 -6.90 15.48
N ALA A 555 3.95 -7.22 14.19
CA ALA A 555 4.36 -8.52 13.68
C ALA A 555 5.88 -8.77 13.87
N LYS A 556 6.70 -7.75 13.69
CA LYS A 556 8.15 -7.82 13.98
C LYS A 556 8.43 -8.01 15.48
N ASP A 557 7.62 -7.42 16.36
CA ASP A 557 7.75 -7.53 17.82
C ASP A 557 7.37 -8.91 18.35
N ALA A 558 6.29 -9.50 17.85
CA ALA A 558 5.61 -10.64 18.48
C ALA A 558 5.36 -11.84 17.56
N GLY A 559 5.71 -11.75 16.28
CA GLY A 559 5.32 -12.74 15.28
C GLY A 559 3.89 -12.54 14.75
N PHE A 560 3.59 -13.23 13.67
CA PHE A 560 2.37 -13.01 12.86
C PHE A 560 1.07 -13.26 13.64
N MET A 561 0.92 -14.44 14.26
CA MET A 561 -0.31 -14.83 14.97
C MET A 561 -0.61 -13.89 16.14
N SER A 562 0.38 -13.63 16.99
CA SER A 562 0.20 -12.82 18.19
C SER A 562 -0.09 -11.35 17.86
N ALA A 563 0.55 -10.81 16.83
CA ALA A 563 0.27 -9.46 16.35
C ALA A 563 -1.15 -9.33 15.81
N ASN A 564 -1.60 -10.28 14.97
CA ASN A 564 -2.96 -10.26 14.42
C ASN A 564 -4.03 -10.33 15.52
N TRP A 565 -3.81 -11.18 16.52
CA TRP A 565 -4.76 -11.29 17.64
C TRP A 565 -4.78 -10.04 18.50
N ALA A 566 -3.64 -9.44 18.80
CA ALA A 566 -3.58 -8.18 19.54
C ALA A 566 -4.27 -7.03 18.79
N GLN A 567 -4.10 -6.96 17.46
CA GLN A 567 -4.80 -6.00 16.60
C GLN A 567 -6.31 -6.22 16.62
N TYR A 568 -6.78 -7.47 16.58
CA TYR A 568 -8.20 -7.80 16.65
C TYR A 568 -8.80 -7.34 17.99
N ARG A 569 -8.19 -7.71 19.12
CA ARG A 569 -8.65 -7.30 20.47
C ARG A 569 -8.65 -5.77 20.63
N ALA A 570 -7.58 -5.10 20.22
CA ALA A 570 -7.49 -3.65 20.30
C ALA A 570 -8.64 -2.96 19.55
N GLN A 571 -8.99 -3.44 18.35
CA GLN A 571 -10.09 -2.90 17.57
C GLN A 571 -11.45 -3.12 18.26
N GLU A 572 -11.70 -4.30 18.85
CA GLU A 572 -12.91 -4.57 19.62
C GLU A 572 -13.04 -3.61 20.81
N GLU A 573 -11.99 -3.50 21.61
CA GLU A 573 -11.98 -2.67 22.81
C GLU A 573 -12.13 -1.19 22.47
N LEU A 574 -11.43 -0.70 21.45
CA LEU A 574 -11.54 0.68 20.95
C LEU A 574 -12.96 0.98 20.47
N THR A 575 -13.57 0.05 19.73
CA THR A 575 -14.93 0.18 19.23
C THR A 575 -15.94 0.23 20.40
N ALA A 576 -15.77 -0.64 21.39
CA ALA A 576 -16.63 -0.66 22.58
C ALA A 576 -16.53 0.64 23.40
N ILE A 577 -15.31 1.15 23.58
CA ILE A 577 -15.06 2.41 24.30
C ILE A 577 -15.64 3.60 23.53
N ALA A 578 -15.41 3.68 22.22
CA ALA A 578 -15.96 4.74 21.39
C ALA A 578 -17.49 4.77 21.47
N ARG A 579 -18.13 3.60 21.38
CA ARG A 579 -19.59 3.46 21.53
C ARG A 579 -20.07 3.91 22.91
N LYS A 580 -19.37 3.54 24.00
CA LYS A 580 -19.69 3.96 25.39
C LYS A 580 -19.68 5.48 25.54
N HIS A 581 -18.75 6.17 24.83
CA HIS A 581 -18.63 7.63 24.91
C HIS A 581 -19.45 8.38 23.85
N GLY A 582 -20.17 7.69 22.96
CA GLY A 582 -20.92 8.28 21.84
C GLY A 582 -20.02 8.90 20.78
N VAL A 583 -18.83 8.33 20.58
CA VAL A 583 -17.85 8.77 19.56
C VAL A 583 -17.96 7.87 18.35
N GLN A 584 -18.10 8.46 17.16
CA GLN A 584 -17.97 7.77 15.90
C GLN A 584 -16.47 7.54 15.63
N LEU A 585 -16.03 6.29 15.75
CA LEU A 585 -14.65 5.89 15.55
C LEU A 585 -14.44 5.43 14.11
N THR A 586 -13.40 5.93 13.46
CA THR A 586 -12.85 5.38 12.22
C THR A 586 -11.54 4.68 12.55
N LEU A 587 -11.41 3.42 12.17
CA LEU A 587 -10.15 2.71 12.28
C LEU A 587 -9.33 2.90 11.00
N PHE A 588 -8.09 3.33 11.18
CA PHE A 588 -7.13 3.47 10.10
C PHE A 588 -6.19 2.27 10.11
N HIS A 589 -6.28 1.42 9.10
CA HIS A 589 -5.50 0.20 9.00
C HIS A 589 -4.16 0.47 8.31
N GLY A 590 -3.07 0.45 9.08
CA GLY A 590 -1.69 0.60 8.59
C GLY A 590 -1.15 -0.68 7.96
N ARG A 591 -1.85 -1.21 6.95
CA ARG A 591 -1.54 -2.50 6.33
C ARG A 591 -0.40 -2.37 5.33
N GLY A 592 0.47 -3.40 5.31
CA GLY A 592 1.53 -3.54 4.31
C GLY A 592 1.14 -4.46 3.16
N GLY A 593 2.02 -4.54 2.14
CA GLY A 593 1.81 -5.42 0.99
C GLY A 593 2.03 -6.91 1.30
N SER A 594 2.99 -7.24 2.18
CA SER A 594 3.29 -8.62 2.55
C SER A 594 2.36 -9.14 3.66
N ILE A 595 2.15 -10.46 3.70
CA ILE A 595 1.25 -11.12 4.65
C ILE A 595 1.66 -10.84 6.10
N SER A 596 2.93 -10.95 6.42
CA SER A 596 3.46 -10.63 7.77
C SER A 596 3.25 -9.17 8.19
N ARG A 597 2.82 -8.29 7.28
CA ARG A 597 2.53 -6.88 7.52
C ARG A 597 1.05 -6.53 7.31
N GLY A 598 0.17 -7.54 7.37
CA GLY A 598 -1.27 -7.39 7.20
C GLY A 598 -1.75 -7.43 5.75
N GLY A 599 -0.88 -7.77 4.79
CA GLY A 599 -1.27 -8.02 3.40
C GLY A 599 -2.17 -9.23 3.29
N ALA A 600 -3.39 -9.06 2.79
CA ALA A 600 -4.35 -10.11 2.49
C ALA A 600 -5.26 -9.63 1.37
N PRO A 601 -5.99 -10.52 0.68
CA PRO A 601 -7.03 -10.11 -0.26
C PRO A 601 -8.00 -9.16 0.43
N THR A 602 -8.30 -8.03 -0.20
CA THR A 602 -8.98 -6.89 0.43
C THR A 602 -10.31 -7.28 1.06
N GLN A 603 -11.14 -8.07 0.38
CA GLN A 603 -12.44 -8.49 0.88
C GLN A 603 -12.32 -9.35 2.15
N GLN A 604 -11.47 -10.39 2.12
CA GLN A 604 -11.23 -11.25 3.29
C GLN A 604 -10.68 -10.43 4.45
N ALA A 605 -9.74 -9.55 4.17
CA ALA A 605 -9.10 -8.70 5.16
C ALA A 605 -10.06 -7.76 5.88
N LEU A 606 -11.05 -7.21 5.19
CA LEU A 606 -12.05 -6.33 5.79
C LEU A 606 -13.15 -7.11 6.51
N PHE A 607 -13.57 -8.23 5.95
CA PHE A 607 -14.60 -9.06 6.56
C PHE A 607 -14.09 -9.87 7.77
N SER A 608 -12.77 -10.02 7.92
CA SER A 608 -12.14 -10.63 9.10
C SER A 608 -11.98 -9.69 10.30
N GLN A 609 -12.36 -8.41 10.18
CA GLN A 609 -12.27 -7.47 11.31
C GLN A 609 -13.38 -7.72 12.32
N PRO A 610 -13.21 -7.24 13.59
CA PRO A 610 -14.23 -7.39 14.60
C PRO A 610 -15.59 -6.80 14.20
N PRO A 611 -16.71 -7.43 14.56
CA PRO A 611 -18.03 -6.90 14.24
C PRO A 611 -18.22 -5.49 14.78
N GLY A 612 -18.70 -4.58 13.92
CA GLY A 612 -18.93 -3.16 14.24
C GLY A 612 -17.68 -2.28 14.28
N SER A 613 -16.49 -2.82 13.98
CA SER A 613 -15.26 -2.02 13.82
C SER A 613 -15.25 -1.25 12.50
N ILE A 614 -15.96 -1.73 11.49
CA ILE A 614 -16.22 -1.04 10.22
C ILE A 614 -17.71 -0.60 10.23
N SER A 615 -17.94 0.70 10.11
CA SER A 615 -19.29 1.30 10.15
C SER A 615 -19.39 2.41 9.09
N GLY A 616 -19.54 2.03 7.82
CA GLY A 616 -19.65 2.95 6.68
C GLY A 616 -18.37 3.71 6.36
N ALA A 617 -17.34 3.56 7.14
CA ALA A 617 -16.08 4.26 6.95
C ALA A 617 -14.89 3.31 7.15
N ILE A 618 -13.90 3.44 6.28
CA ILE A 618 -12.60 2.78 6.44
C ILE A 618 -11.49 3.68 5.91
N ARG A 619 -10.35 3.62 6.58
CA ARG A 619 -9.11 4.22 6.10
C ARG A 619 -8.02 3.18 6.07
N VAL A 620 -7.29 3.08 4.96
CA VAL A 620 -6.29 2.03 4.79
C VAL A 620 -5.08 2.53 4.00
N THR A 621 -3.88 2.16 4.42
CA THR A 621 -2.67 2.39 3.62
C THR A 621 -2.60 1.44 2.45
N GLU A 622 -2.34 2.00 1.26
CA GLU A 622 -1.90 1.26 0.08
C GLU A 622 -0.41 1.50 -0.12
N GLN A 623 0.36 0.45 0.09
CA GLN A 623 1.80 0.56 -0.05
C GLN A 623 2.22 0.57 -1.53
N GLY A 624 3.31 1.27 -1.82
CA GLY A 624 3.76 1.51 -3.17
C GLY A 624 3.90 0.26 -4.03
N GLU A 625 4.36 -0.86 -3.44
CA GLU A 625 4.45 -2.15 -4.10
C GLU A 625 3.08 -2.70 -4.55
N MET A 626 1.99 -2.31 -3.85
CA MET A 626 0.63 -2.74 -4.18
C MET A 626 -0.09 -1.75 -5.10
N ILE A 627 0.32 -0.49 -5.13
CA ILE A 627 -0.36 0.56 -5.92
C ILE A 627 -0.44 0.18 -7.39
N ARG A 628 0.68 -0.28 -7.97
CA ARG A 628 0.71 -0.70 -9.37
C ARG A 628 -0.15 -1.94 -9.61
N PHE A 629 -0.15 -2.91 -8.72
CA PHE A 629 -0.97 -4.12 -8.84
C PHE A 629 -2.45 -3.83 -8.75
N LYS A 630 -2.86 -2.88 -7.90
CA LYS A 630 -4.27 -2.55 -7.67
C LYS A 630 -4.81 -1.45 -8.57
N PHE A 631 -3.96 -0.51 -9.00
CA PHE A 631 -4.37 0.71 -9.69
C PHE A 631 -3.56 1.02 -10.95
N GLY A 632 -2.70 0.11 -11.40
CA GLY A 632 -1.87 0.33 -12.60
C GLY A 632 -2.63 0.19 -13.92
N LEU A 633 -3.74 -0.54 -13.94
CA LEU A 633 -4.62 -0.70 -15.11
C LEU A 633 -6.05 -0.31 -14.73
N GLU A 634 -6.74 0.38 -15.64
CA GLU A 634 -8.10 0.90 -15.40
C GLU A 634 -9.08 -0.19 -14.96
N GLY A 635 -9.11 -1.34 -15.65
CA GLY A 635 -10.00 -2.46 -15.31
C GLY A 635 -9.68 -3.08 -13.93
N ILE A 636 -8.41 -3.13 -13.52
CA ILE A 636 -8.01 -3.60 -12.19
C ILE A 636 -8.35 -2.54 -11.13
N ALA A 637 -8.16 -1.25 -11.45
CA ALA A 637 -8.52 -0.16 -10.55
C ALA A 637 -10.03 -0.17 -10.25
N MET A 638 -10.86 -0.32 -11.28
CA MET A 638 -12.32 -0.47 -11.16
C MET A 638 -12.66 -1.62 -10.21
N GLN A 639 -12.11 -2.80 -10.44
CA GLN A 639 -12.34 -3.98 -9.60
C GLN A 639 -11.94 -3.74 -8.14
N ASN A 640 -10.82 -3.08 -7.88
CA ASN A 640 -10.40 -2.78 -6.51
C ASN A 640 -11.33 -1.77 -5.83
N LEU A 641 -11.79 -0.74 -6.53
CA LEU A 641 -12.77 0.21 -5.99
C LEU A 641 -14.10 -0.49 -5.64
N GLU A 642 -14.56 -1.41 -6.48
CA GLU A 642 -15.73 -2.25 -6.21
C GLU A 642 -15.52 -3.15 -4.98
N ILE A 643 -14.37 -3.82 -4.88
CA ILE A 643 -14.03 -4.69 -3.75
C ILE A 643 -14.01 -3.90 -2.44
N TYR A 644 -13.36 -2.72 -2.39
CA TYR A 644 -13.37 -1.88 -1.20
C TYR A 644 -14.77 -1.44 -0.81
N THR A 645 -15.57 -1.06 -1.79
CA THR A 645 -16.95 -0.62 -1.58
C THR A 645 -17.82 -1.78 -1.10
N ALA A 646 -17.76 -2.93 -1.77
CA ALA A 646 -18.52 -4.12 -1.40
C ALA A 646 -18.14 -4.60 0.01
N ALA A 647 -16.86 -4.73 0.30
CA ALA A 647 -16.39 -5.21 1.60
C ALA A 647 -16.77 -4.25 2.76
N THR A 648 -16.71 -2.93 2.53
CA THR A 648 -17.11 -1.94 3.53
C THR A 648 -18.62 -1.97 3.78
N LEU A 649 -19.43 -2.06 2.72
CA LEU A 649 -20.89 -2.19 2.82
C LEU A 649 -21.29 -3.50 3.51
N GLU A 650 -20.66 -4.62 3.14
CA GLU A 650 -20.94 -5.92 3.72
C GLU A 650 -20.64 -5.95 5.21
N ALA A 651 -19.42 -5.51 5.61
CA ALA A 651 -19.04 -5.44 7.03
C ALA A 651 -19.94 -4.51 7.85
N THR A 652 -20.51 -3.48 7.21
CA THR A 652 -21.41 -2.52 7.88
C THR A 652 -22.83 -3.05 8.03
N LEU A 653 -23.41 -3.61 6.97
CA LEU A 653 -24.81 -4.02 6.92
C LEU A 653 -25.04 -5.47 7.32
N LEU A 654 -24.05 -6.32 7.12
CA LEU A 654 -24.03 -7.75 7.47
C LEU A 654 -22.72 -8.07 8.19
N PRO A 655 -22.48 -7.53 9.40
CA PRO A 655 -21.22 -7.72 10.12
C PRO A 655 -20.92 -9.20 10.35
N PRO A 656 -19.64 -9.60 10.44
CA PRO A 656 -19.26 -10.96 10.79
C PRO A 656 -19.80 -11.36 12.17
N PRO A 657 -19.91 -12.68 12.45
CA PRO A 657 -20.39 -13.15 13.74
C PRO A 657 -19.43 -12.78 14.87
N GLU A 658 -20.00 -12.54 16.06
CA GLU A 658 -19.22 -12.40 17.29
C GLU A 658 -18.49 -13.71 17.62
N PRO A 659 -17.20 -13.67 17.95
CA PRO A 659 -16.47 -14.89 18.33
C PRO A 659 -16.94 -15.40 19.71
N LYS A 660 -17.02 -16.73 19.84
CA LYS A 660 -17.36 -17.38 21.09
C LYS A 660 -16.30 -17.17 22.17
N ALA A 661 -16.68 -17.20 23.43
CA ALA A 661 -15.73 -17.04 24.54
C ALA A 661 -14.62 -18.11 24.53
N GLU A 662 -14.97 -19.35 24.23
CA GLU A 662 -14.01 -20.47 24.11
C GLU A 662 -12.99 -20.26 22.97
N TRP A 663 -13.40 -19.64 21.84
CA TRP A 663 -12.50 -19.31 20.76
C TRP A 663 -11.48 -18.24 21.15
N ARG A 664 -11.96 -17.24 21.92
CA ARG A 664 -11.09 -16.17 22.45
C ARG A 664 -10.06 -16.72 23.44
N GLU A 665 -10.48 -17.62 24.33
CA GLU A 665 -9.59 -18.25 25.30
C GLU A 665 -8.53 -19.11 24.59
N LEU A 666 -8.95 -19.87 23.56
CA LEU A 666 -8.04 -20.68 22.78
C LEU A 666 -7.04 -19.82 21.99
N MET A 667 -7.49 -18.70 21.39
CA MET A 667 -6.59 -17.74 20.72
C MET A 667 -5.60 -17.12 21.70
N ASN A 668 -6.03 -16.72 22.90
CA ASN A 668 -5.11 -16.20 23.92
C ASN A 668 -4.01 -17.22 24.24
N ARG A 669 -4.37 -18.48 24.48
CA ARG A 669 -3.40 -19.55 24.75
C ARG A 669 -2.44 -19.80 23.59
N MET A 670 -2.97 -19.88 22.34
CA MET A 670 -2.14 -20.04 21.15
C MET A 670 -1.18 -18.88 20.96
N THR A 671 -1.64 -17.66 21.18
CA THR A 671 -0.79 -16.48 20.99
C THR A 671 0.30 -16.36 22.06
N ASP A 672 0.01 -16.73 23.31
CA ASP A 672 1.02 -16.80 24.37
C ASP A 672 2.13 -17.83 24.05
N HIS A 673 1.75 -18.99 23.51
CA HIS A 673 2.73 -19.97 23.05
C HIS A 673 3.52 -19.46 21.84
N SER A 674 2.82 -18.90 20.83
CA SER A 674 3.42 -18.39 19.61
C SER A 674 4.46 -17.29 19.89
N VAL A 675 4.13 -16.29 20.71
CA VAL A 675 5.05 -15.19 21.05
C VAL A 675 6.29 -15.70 21.81
N LYS A 676 6.10 -16.70 22.67
CA LYS A 676 7.21 -17.32 23.39
C LYS A 676 8.20 -17.98 22.44
N VAL A 677 7.72 -18.83 21.53
CA VAL A 677 8.54 -19.49 20.50
C VAL A 677 9.23 -18.47 19.60
N TYR A 678 8.52 -17.43 19.20
CA TYR A 678 9.06 -16.35 18.37
C TYR A 678 10.19 -15.63 19.08
N ARG A 679 9.97 -15.14 20.32
CA ARG A 679 10.98 -14.38 21.08
C ARG A 679 12.18 -15.20 21.46
N GLN A 680 12.00 -16.45 21.86
CA GLN A 680 13.11 -17.38 22.12
C GLN A 680 14.02 -17.54 20.91
N THR A 681 13.47 -17.58 19.71
CA THR A 681 14.24 -17.72 18.48
C THR A 681 14.87 -16.39 18.06
N VAL A 682 14.09 -15.32 18.00
CA VAL A 682 14.48 -14.06 17.36
C VAL A 682 15.28 -13.16 18.30
N ARG A 683 14.95 -13.15 19.61
CA ARG A 683 15.57 -12.23 20.60
C ARG A 683 16.55 -12.89 21.54
N GLU A 684 16.28 -14.13 21.95
CA GLU A 684 17.04 -14.81 23.00
C GLU A 684 18.16 -15.70 22.44
N ASN A 685 18.04 -16.16 21.17
CA ASN A 685 19.07 -16.97 20.55
C ASN A 685 20.28 -16.11 20.14
N PRO A 686 21.48 -16.34 20.72
CA PRO A 686 22.67 -15.51 20.49
C PRO A 686 23.19 -15.60 19.03
N HIS A 687 22.89 -16.66 18.30
CA HIS A 687 23.34 -16.88 16.93
C HIS A 687 22.40 -16.28 15.89
N PHE A 688 21.18 -15.84 16.27
CA PHE A 688 20.14 -15.46 15.33
C PHE A 688 20.50 -14.23 14.48
N VAL A 689 21.02 -13.17 15.08
CA VAL A 689 21.43 -11.95 14.34
C VAL A 689 22.59 -12.26 13.39
N LYS A 690 23.53 -13.12 13.81
CA LYS A 690 24.64 -13.56 12.96
C LYS A 690 24.11 -14.39 11.78
N TYR A 691 23.18 -15.32 12.03
CA TYR A 691 22.52 -16.12 10.99
C TYR A 691 21.82 -15.21 9.95
N LEU A 692 20.99 -14.28 10.41
CA LEU A 692 20.31 -13.31 9.54
C LEU A 692 21.29 -12.61 8.60
N ARG A 693 22.38 -12.05 9.13
CA ARG A 693 23.36 -11.29 8.35
C ARG A 693 24.23 -12.14 7.43
N THR A 694 24.45 -13.40 7.81
CA THR A 694 25.30 -14.31 7.02
C THR A 694 24.51 -15.00 5.90
N VAL A 695 23.32 -15.51 6.22
CA VAL A 695 22.57 -16.37 5.30
C VAL A 695 21.60 -15.58 4.40
N THR A 696 21.14 -14.41 4.87
CA THR A 696 20.25 -13.56 4.06
C THR A 696 20.99 -12.38 3.44
N PRO A 697 20.42 -11.72 2.41
CA PRO A 697 20.99 -10.52 1.81
C PRO A 697 20.70 -9.24 2.62
N GLU A 698 20.53 -9.29 3.97
CA GLU A 698 20.21 -8.12 4.80
C GLU A 698 21.20 -6.97 4.57
N LEU A 699 22.50 -7.29 4.48
CA LEU A 699 23.54 -6.31 4.24
C LEU A 699 23.49 -5.75 2.80
N GLU A 700 23.23 -6.61 1.84
CA GLU A 700 23.17 -6.29 0.43
C GLU A 700 21.92 -5.45 0.06
N LEU A 701 20.83 -5.60 0.81
CA LEU A 701 19.63 -4.77 0.65
C LEU A 701 19.90 -3.27 0.85
N GLN A 702 20.97 -2.91 1.56
CA GLN A 702 21.34 -1.51 1.77
C GLN A 702 21.91 -0.84 0.51
N MET A 703 22.41 -1.63 -0.46
CA MET A 703 22.90 -1.14 -1.75
C MET A 703 21.76 -0.71 -2.68
N LEU A 704 20.60 -1.34 -2.52
CA LEU A 704 19.46 -1.02 -3.36
C LEU A 704 19.02 0.43 -3.14
N PRO A 705 18.72 1.17 -4.21
CA PRO A 705 18.16 2.50 -4.13
C PRO A 705 16.66 2.43 -3.75
N LEU A 706 16.40 1.73 -2.63
CA LEU A 706 15.08 1.66 -2.00
C LEU A 706 14.69 3.07 -1.57
N GLY A 707 13.44 3.44 -1.57
CA GLY A 707 12.82 4.70 -1.17
C GLY A 707 13.68 5.81 -0.55
N SER A 708 13.13 6.95 -0.33
CA SER A 708 13.84 8.10 0.27
C SER A 708 14.28 7.86 1.73
N ARG A 709 13.66 6.89 2.39
CA ARG A 709 13.86 6.57 3.81
C ARG A 709 15.08 5.67 4.03
N PRO A 710 15.97 5.95 5.02
CA PRO A 710 17.07 5.05 5.34
C PRO A 710 16.59 3.64 5.74
N ALA A 711 17.33 2.60 5.33
CA ALA A 711 16.97 1.20 5.62
C ALA A 711 17.06 0.84 7.11
N LYS A 712 17.91 1.53 7.89
CA LYS A 712 18.09 1.33 9.33
C LYS A 712 17.74 2.57 10.13
N ARG A 713 17.17 2.36 11.34
CA ARG A 713 16.94 3.44 12.32
C ARG A 713 18.24 3.90 12.99
N LYS A 714 19.17 2.95 13.22
CA LYS A 714 20.51 3.19 13.80
C LYS A 714 21.56 2.40 13.03
N VAL A 715 22.77 2.93 12.92
CA VAL A 715 23.88 2.28 12.18
C VAL A 715 24.36 0.98 12.89
N SER A 716 24.36 0.98 14.22
CA SER A 716 24.72 -0.20 15.05
C SER A 716 23.52 -0.64 15.88
N GLY A 717 23.23 -1.96 15.90
CA GLY A 717 22.15 -2.51 16.72
C GLY A 717 21.75 -3.92 16.27
N GLY A 718 20.91 -4.57 17.07
CA GLY A 718 20.27 -5.85 16.77
C GLY A 718 19.05 -5.71 15.85
N ILE A 719 18.12 -6.64 15.98
CA ILE A 719 16.89 -6.68 15.16
C ILE A 719 16.03 -5.43 15.35
N GLU A 720 16.04 -4.84 16.55
CA GLU A 720 15.29 -3.61 16.86
C GLU A 720 15.72 -2.41 16.00
N SER A 721 16.96 -2.39 15.50
CA SER A 721 17.46 -1.34 14.61
C SER A 721 16.94 -1.48 13.17
N LEU A 722 16.53 -2.68 12.75
CA LEU A 722 15.99 -2.93 11.43
C LEU A 722 14.55 -2.41 11.30
N ARG A 723 14.22 -1.87 10.15
CA ARG A 723 12.83 -1.57 9.80
C ARG A 723 12.09 -2.84 9.39
N ALA A 724 10.76 -2.84 9.54
CA ALA A 724 9.93 -3.99 9.26
C ALA A 724 10.03 -4.47 7.80
N ILE A 725 10.16 -3.57 6.83
CA ILE A 725 10.25 -3.93 5.40
C ILE A 725 11.56 -4.65 5.07
N PRO A 726 12.76 -4.10 5.35
CA PRO A 726 14.02 -4.83 5.17
C PRO A 726 14.06 -6.15 5.93
N TRP A 727 13.46 -6.20 7.14
CA TRP A 727 13.33 -7.43 7.93
C TRP A 727 12.58 -8.53 7.18
N VAL A 728 11.38 -8.23 6.70
CA VAL A 728 10.58 -9.21 5.96
C VAL A 728 11.24 -9.57 4.63
N PHE A 729 11.77 -8.57 3.93
CA PHE A 729 12.37 -8.73 2.62
C PHE A 729 13.59 -9.66 2.63
N ALA A 730 14.45 -9.56 3.65
CA ALA A 730 15.61 -10.43 3.79
C ALA A 730 15.23 -11.92 3.87
N TRP A 731 14.20 -12.27 4.65
CA TRP A 731 13.73 -13.64 4.81
C TRP A 731 13.00 -14.19 3.57
N THR A 732 12.34 -13.30 2.84
CA THR A 732 11.69 -13.66 1.58
C THR A 732 12.72 -14.04 0.52
N GLN A 733 13.85 -13.35 0.47
CA GLN A 733 14.91 -13.59 -0.51
C GLN A 733 15.53 -14.99 -0.42
N ILE A 734 15.53 -15.62 0.74
CA ILE A 734 16.01 -17.00 0.92
C ILE A 734 14.87 -18.02 1.03
N ARG A 735 13.63 -17.62 0.76
CA ARG A 735 12.41 -18.44 0.83
C ARG A 735 12.15 -19.11 2.18
N LEU A 736 12.73 -18.64 3.25
CA LEU A 736 12.39 -19.11 4.60
C LEU A 736 11.13 -18.43 5.14
N MET A 737 10.82 -17.19 4.71
CA MET A 737 9.60 -16.46 5.05
C MET A 737 9.30 -16.39 6.56
N LEU A 738 10.31 -16.48 7.38
CA LEU A 738 10.28 -16.71 8.83
C LEU A 738 9.28 -15.81 9.60
N PRO A 739 9.16 -14.48 9.34
CA PRO A 739 8.31 -13.59 10.13
C PRO A 739 6.82 -13.93 10.07
N ALA A 740 6.37 -14.67 9.04
CA ALA A 740 4.96 -14.90 8.79
C ALA A 740 4.43 -16.23 9.35
N TRP A 741 5.30 -17.16 9.76
CA TRP A 741 4.86 -18.47 10.26
C TRP A 741 5.50 -18.87 11.60
N LEU A 742 6.65 -18.29 11.98
CA LEU A 742 7.38 -18.70 13.17
C LEU A 742 6.52 -18.55 14.43
N GLY A 743 6.37 -19.64 15.16
CA GLY A 743 5.53 -19.73 16.35
C GLY A 743 4.10 -20.18 16.08
N THR A 744 3.52 -19.85 14.91
CA THR A 744 2.11 -20.14 14.59
C THR A 744 1.85 -21.64 14.49
N GLY A 745 2.67 -22.37 13.72
CA GLY A 745 2.53 -23.84 13.60
C GLY A 745 2.67 -24.54 14.94
N ALA A 746 3.66 -24.15 15.75
CA ALA A 746 3.86 -24.75 17.08
C ALA A 746 2.63 -24.53 18.01
N ALA A 747 2.04 -23.35 17.98
CA ALA A 747 0.86 -23.03 18.78
C ALA A 747 -0.37 -23.85 18.37
N ILE A 748 -0.60 -24.01 17.08
CA ILE A 748 -1.70 -24.83 16.55
C ILE A 748 -1.46 -26.33 16.90
N ASN A 749 -0.23 -26.80 16.74
CA ASN A 749 0.13 -28.21 17.04
C ASN A 749 -0.08 -28.54 18.52
N GLU A 750 0.23 -27.63 19.45
CA GLU A 750 -0.06 -27.80 20.88
C GLU A 750 -1.55 -28.07 21.14
N VAL A 751 -2.43 -27.28 20.51
CA VAL A 751 -3.90 -27.43 20.64
C VAL A 751 -4.39 -28.76 20.06
N ILE A 752 -3.81 -29.18 18.92
CA ILE A 752 -4.14 -30.49 18.32
C ILE A 752 -3.69 -31.62 19.25
N ALA A 753 -2.48 -31.52 19.83
CA ALA A 753 -1.96 -32.49 20.79
C ALA A 753 -2.81 -32.59 22.05
N ASP A 754 -3.41 -31.49 22.51
CA ASP A 754 -4.33 -31.42 23.63
C ASP A 754 -5.77 -31.90 23.28
N GLN A 755 -5.96 -32.54 22.14
CA GLN A 755 -7.22 -33.09 21.64
C GLN A 755 -8.34 -32.03 21.46
N GLN A 756 -7.99 -30.76 21.20
CA GLN A 756 -8.94 -29.67 20.94
C GLN A 756 -9.10 -29.32 19.46
N LYS A 757 -8.73 -30.23 18.55
CA LYS A 757 -8.87 -30.02 17.09
C LYS A 757 -10.31 -29.67 16.70
N ALA A 758 -11.31 -30.29 17.32
CA ALA A 758 -12.72 -29.99 17.02
C ALA A 758 -13.09 -28.53 17.20
N THR A 759 -12.51 -27.83 18.20
CA THR A 759 -12.73 -26.40 18.40
C THR A 759 -12.02 -25.57 17.31
N LEU A 760 -10.82 -25.98 16.89
CA LEU A 760 -10.15 -25.33 15.75
C LEU A 760 -10.93 -25.51 14.45
N ASP A 761 -11.49 -26.70 14.20
CA ASP A 761 -12.33 -26.97 13.02
C ASP A 761 -13.59 -26.10 13.02
N GLU A 762 -14.22 -25.93 14.18
CA GLU A 762 -15.35 -25.01 14.35
C GLU A 762 -14.95 -23.54 14.08
N MET A 763 -13.81 -23.09 14.62
CA MET A 763 -13.27 -21.74 14.37
C MET A 763 -12.98 -21.53 12.89
N LEU A 764 -12.41 -22.52 12.23
CA LEU A 764 -12.09 -22.46 10.79
C LEU A 764 -13.35 -22.35 9.92
N GLN A 765 -14.44 -23.01 10.32
CA GLN A 765 -15.69 -23.02 9.57
C GLN A 765 -16.58 -21.80 9.85
N GLN A 766 -16.57 -21.25 11.07
CA GLN A 766 -17.55 -20.28 11.51
C GLN A 766 -16.98 -18.88 11.80
N TRP A 767 -15.66 -18.74 11.94
CA TRP A 767 -15.05 -17.46 12.29
C TRP A 767 -14.17 -16.91 11.18
N PRO A 768 -14.65 -15.91 10.42
CA PRO A 768 -13.91 -15.34 9.27
C PRO A 768 -12.50 -14.84 9.61
N TYR A 769 -12.31 -14.34 10.83
CA TYR A 769 -10.99 -13.94 11.31
C TYR A 769 -10.00 -15.11 11.33
N PHE A 770 -10.37 -16.23 11.96
CA PHE A 770 -9.50 -17.40 12.07
C PHE A 770 -9.28 -18.07 10.71
N GLN A 771 -10.33 -18.16 9.89
CA GLN A 771 -10.23 -18.63 8.52
C GLN A 771 -9.20 -17.81 7.72
N THR A 772 -9.32 -16.47 7.73
CA THR A 772 -8.37 -15.58 7.04
C THR A 772 -6.94 -15.74 7.58
N LEU A 773 -6.76 -15.89 8.89
CA LEU A 773 -5.44 -16.10 9.50
C LEU A 773 -4.78 -17.38 8.97
N ILE A 774 -5.54 -18.46 8.87
CA ILE A 774 -5.05 -19.75 8.36
C ILE A 774 -4.78 -19.72 6.85
N ASP A 775 -5.67 -19.09 6.06
CA ASP A 775 -5.46 -18.92 4.61
C ASP A 775 -4.19 -18.10 4.31
N MET A 776 -3.92 -17.07 5.11
CA MET A 776 -2.70 -16.28 4.97
C MET A 776 -1.45 -17.07 5.36
N LEU A 777 -1.52 -17.87 6.41
CA LEU A 777 -0.44 -18.78 6.78
C LEU A 777 -0.14 -19.77 5.65
N GLU A 778 -1.17 -20.38 5.08
CA GLU A 778 -1.03 -21.32 3.96
C GLU A 778 -0.38 -20.68 2.74
N MET A 779 -0.82 -19.47 2.38
CA MET A 779 -0.22 -18.72 1.27
C MET A 779 1.27 -18.47 1.47
N VAL A 780 1.71 -18.18 2.70
CA VAL A 780 3.13 -18.01 3.01
C VAL A 780 3.88 -19.34 2.92
N LEU A 781 3.36 -20.38 3.56
CA LEU A 781 3.99 -21.70 3.59
C LEU A 781 4.12 -22.29 2.18
N SER A 782 3.18 -22.03 1.28
CA SER A 782 3.25 -22.45 -0.13
C SER A 782 4.39 -21.77 -0.91
N LYS A 783 4.81 -20.57 -0.48
CA LYS A 783 5.94 -19.84 -1.06
C LYS A 783 7.27 -20.17 -0.37
N ALA A 784 7.26 -20.70 0.82
CA ALA A 784 8.46 -21.10 1.53
C ALA A 784 9.12 -22.33 0.88
N ASP A 785 10.44 -22.45 1.00
CA ASP A 785 11.20 -23.56 0.43
C ASP A 785 12.43 -23.87 1.29
N ALA A 786 12.35 -24.97 2.04
CA ALA A 786 13.40 -25.38 2.95
C ALA A 786 14.71 -25.78 2.24
N ASN A 787 14.63 -26.27 0.99
CA ASN A 787 15.81 -26.67 0.22
C ASN A 787 16.57 -25.46 -0.30
N ILE A 788 15.86 -24.44 -0.77
CA ILE A 788 16.48 -23.16 -1.17
C ILE A 788 17.14 -22.51 0.06
N ALA A 789 16.45 -22.48 1.21
CA ALA A 789 17.04 -21.96 2.45
C ALA A 789 18.31 -22.73 2.86
N LEU A 790 18.31 -24.05 2.73
CA LEU A 790 19.49 -24.90 2.97
C LEU A 790 20.63 -24.58 1.99
N TYR A 791 20.31 -24.36 0.71
CA TYR A 791 21.32 -23.99 -0.29
C TYR A 791 22.04 -22.69 0.08
N TYR A 792 21.31 -21.63 0.43
CA TYR A 792 21.92 -20.38 0.90
C TYR A 792 22.82 -20.60 2.12
N GLU A 793 22.37 -21.40 3.09
CA GLU A 793 23.14 -21.70 4.30
C GLU A 793 24.43 -22.46 3.96
N SER A 794 24.34 -23.56 3.24
CA SER A 794 25.49 -24.38 2.88
C SER A 794 26.50 -23.63 1.98
N HIS A 795 26.04 -22.65 1.20
CA HIS A 795 26.87 -21.88 0.28
C HIS A 795 27.56 -20.69 0.93
N LEU A 796 26.94 -20.09 1.96
CA LEU A 796 27.35 -18.83 2.57
C LEU A 796 28.02 -18.97 3.95
N THR A 797 27.98 -20.14 4.60
CA THR A 797 28.59 -20.32 5.94
C THR A 797 29.12 -21.73 6.16
N GLU A 798 30.28 -21.77 6.80
CA GLU A 798 30.87 -22.97 7.35
C GLU A 798 30.73 -23.06 8.91
N ASP A 799 30.07 -22.08 9.51
CA ASP A 799 29.88 -21.99 10.96
C ASP A 799 28.83 -23.03 11.43
N GLU A 800 29.26 -24.01 12.21
CA GLU A 800 28.40 -25.10 12.67
C GLU A 800 27.25 -24.64 13.57
N ASP A 801 27.44 -23.59 14.37
CA ASP A 801 26.36 -23.04 15.21
C ASP A 801 25.24 -22.45 14.34
N LEU A 802 25.60 -21.82 13.24
CA LEU A 802 24.63 -21.30 12.28
C LEU A 802 23.93 -22.42 11.53
N LYS A 803 24.65 -23.48 11.14
CA LYS A 803 24.04 -24.67 10.49
C LYS A 803 23.08 -25.38 11.44
N VAL A 804 23.41 -25.49 12.73
CA VAL A 804 22.49 -26.06 13.74
C VAL A 804 21.22 -25.22 13.85
N LEU A 805 21.34 -23.89 13.94
CA LEU A 805 20.18 -23.00 13.98
C LEU A 805 19.34 -23.12 12.71
N GLY A 806 19.96 -23.10 11.53
CA GLY A 806 19.28 -23.21 10.26
C GLY A 806 18.50 -24.53 10.11
N ASN A 807 19.09 -25.64 10.56
CA ASN A 807 18.41 -26.94 10.59
C ASN A 807 17.16 -26.90 11.50
N GLN A 808 17.27 -26.28 12.68
CA GLN A 808 16.12 -26.10 13.58
C GLN A 808 15.01 -25.25 12.93
N LEU A 809 15.35 -24.17 12.22
CA LEU A 809 14.38 -23.32 11.53
C LEU A 809 13.69 -24.05 10.40
N ARG A 810 14.44 -24.80 9.58
CA ARG A 810 13.85 -25.60 8.48
C ARG A 810 12.98 -26.73 8.99
N GLN A 811 13.35 -27.38 10.11
CA GLN A 811 12.52 -28.39 10.72
C GLN A 811 11.18 -27.80 11.21
N ARG A 812 11.24 -26.67 11.93
CA ARG A 812 10.02 -25.95 12.35
C ARG A 812 9.14 -25.49 11.18
N LEU A 813 9.74 -25.15 10.04
CA LEU A 813 8.98 -24.85 8.81
C LEU A 813 8.23 -26.08 8.32
N LYS A 814 8.89 -27.23 8.27
CA LYS A 814 8.26 -28.50 7.89
C LYS A 814 7.13 -28.88 8.86
N ASP A 815 7.40 -28.78 10.17
CA ASP A 815 6.39 -29.05 11.20
C ASP A 815 5.17 -28.12 11.06
N ALA A 816 5.38 -26.85 10.71
CA ALA A 816 4.30 -25.89 10.47
C ALA A 816 3.45 -26.26 9.26
N VAL A 817 4.07 -26.76 8.18
CA VAL A 817 3.35 -27.27 7.00
C VAL A 817 2.52 -28.51 7.35
N GLU A 818 3.11 -29.49 8.05
CA GLU A 818 2.41 -30.70 8.47
C GLU A 818 1.25 -30.38 9.42
N THR A 819 1.45 -29.44 10.36
CA THR A 819 0.40 -28.99 11.28
C THR A 819 -0.76 -28.35 10.53
N LEU A 820 -0.47 -27.51 9.52
CA LEU A 820 -1.50 -26.85 8.73
C LEU A 820 -2.30 -27.85 7.89
N LEU A 821 -1.63 -28.81 7.24
CA LEU A 821 -2.28 -29.89 6.49
C LEU A 821 -3.16 -30.76 7.39
N THR A 822 -2.70 -31.05 8.61
CA THR A 822 -3.49 -31.77 9.62
C THR A 822 -4.72 -30.97 10.07
N LEU A 823 -4.57 -29.64 10.25
CA LEU A 823 -5.69 -28.78 10.62
C LEU A 823 -6.77 -28.72 9.51
N LYS A 824 -6.35 -28.57 8.26
CA LYS A 824 -7.26 -28.46 7.10
C LYS A 824 -7.77 -29.81 6.57
N ASP A 825 -7.28 -30.93 7.08
CA ASP A 825 -7.52 -32.28 6.55
C ASP A 825 -7.15 -32.41 5.06
N GLU A 826 -6.05 -31.78 4.64
CA GLU A 826 -5.58 -31.74 3.27
C GLU A 826 -4.27 -32.50 3.06
N SER A 827 -4.02 -32.95 1.84
CA SER A 827 -2.80 -33.68 1.46
C SER A 827 -1.70 -32.79 0.88
N LYS A 828 -2.05 -31.57 0.43
CA LYS A 828 -1.12 -30.58 -0.13
C LYS A 828 -1.61 -29.16 0.18
N LEU A 829 -0.69 -28.22 0.23
CA LEU A 829 -1.02 -26.79 0.34
C LEU A 829 -1.77 -26.30 -0.91
N LEU A 830 -2.62 -25.30 -0.72
CA LEU A 830 -3.41 -24.64 -1.77
C LEU A 830 -4.37 -25.58 -2.51
N SER A 831 -4.87 -26.62 -1.86
CA SER A 831 -5.87 -27.53 -2.46
C SER A 831 -7.12 -26.77 -2.90
N ASP A 832 -7.50 -25.73 -2.16
CA ASP A 832 -8.66 -24.89 -2.42
C ASP A 832 -8.35 -23.69 -3.34
N ASN A 833 -7.06 -23.45 -3.68
CA ASN A 833 -6.62 -22.30 -4.50
C ASN A 833 -5.73 -22.73 -5.67
N GLU A 834 -6.34 -23.44 -6.61
CA GLU A 834 -5.65 -23.97 -7.80
C GLU A 834 -4.99 -22.86 -8.64
N VAL A 835 -5.59 -21.67 -8.71
CA VAL A 835 -5.04 -20.53 -9.48
C VAL A 835 -3.69 -20.10 -8.92
N LEU A 836 -3.59 -19.96 -7.61
CA LEU A 836 -2.32 -19.59 -6.96
C LEU A 836 -1.29 -20.71 -7.07
N ASP A 837 -1.69 -21.98 -6.86
CA ASP A 837 -0.79 -23.13 -7.02
C ASP A 837 -0.22 -23.17 -8.43
N GLN A 838 -1.05 -23.07 -9.46
CA GLN A 838 -0.62 -23.06 -10.86
C GLN A 838 0.31 -21.88 -11.20
N SER A 839 -0.01 -20.68 -10.71
CA SER A 839 0.84 -19.50 -10.89
C SER A 839 2.24 -19.74 -10.30
N MET A 840 2.32 -20.34 -9.10
CA MET A 840 3.60 -20.68 -8.47
C MET A 840 4.37 -21.76 -9.23
N GLN A 841 3.70 -22.81 -9.75
CA GLN A 841 4.34 -23.88 -10.52
C GLN A 841 4.98 -23.37 -11.83
N VAL A 842 4.32 -22.43 -12.51
CA VAL A 842 4.88 -21.79 -13.74
C VAL A 842 6.17 -21.06 -13.44
N ARG A 843 6.32 -20.43 -12.28
CA ARG A 843 7.47 -19.61 -11.90
C ARG A 843 8.66 -20.38 -11.36
N LYS A 844 8.44 -21.55 -10.74
CA LYS A 844 9.51 -22.35 -10.13
C LYS A 844 10.75 -22.55 -11.02
N PRO A 845 10.62 -22.91 -12.32
CA PRO A 845 11.78 -23.10 -13.19
C PRO A 845 12.61 -21.85 -13.49
N TYR A 846 12.07 -20.67 -13.17
CA TYR A 846 12.76 -19.38 -13.37
C TYR A 846 13.23 -18.79 -12.03
N LEU A 847 12.54 -19.09 -10.93
CA LEU A 847 12.93 -18.68 -9.58
C LEU A 847 14.15 -19.46 -9.08
N LEU A 848 14.19 -20.77 -9.29
CA LEU A 848 15.32 -21.60 -8.82
C LEU A 848 16.67 -21.08 -9.36
N PRO A 849 16.86 -20.84 -10.68
CA PRO A 849 18.11 -20.29 -11.18
C PRO A 849 18.47 -18.94 -10.55
N LEU A 850 17.49 -18.05 -10.32
CA LEU A 850 17.76 -16.78 -9.68
C LEU A 850 18.22 -16.92 -8.23
N HIS A 851 17.69 -17.88 -7.48
CA HIS A 851 18.14 -18.14 -6.10
C HIS A 851 19.58 -18.68 -6.07
N LEU A 852 19.91 -19.62 -6.94
CA LEU A 852 21.28 -20.17 -7.04
C LEU A 852 22.28 -19.08 -7.48
N LEU A 853 21.91 -18.30 -8.50
CA LEU A 853 22.70 -17.13 -8.93
C LEU A 853 22.87 -16.12 -7.80
N GLN A 854 21.83 -15.79 -7.06
CA GLN A 854 21.90 -14.82 -5.97
C GLN A 854 22.84 -15.29 -4.86
N ALA A 855 22.77 -16.56 -4.46
CA ALA A 855 23.67 -17.12 -3.45
C ALA A 855 25.14 -17.03 -3.89
N GLU A 856 25.44 -17.37 -5.15
CA GLU A 856 26.78 -17.25 -5.74
C GLU A 856 27.25 -15.78 -5.81
N LEU A 857 26.37 -14.88 -6.26
CA LEU A 857 26.66 -13.43 -6.33
C LEU A 857 26.94 -12.86 -4.93
N MET A 858 26.18 -13.26 -3.91
CA MET A 858 26.43 -12.87 -2.52
C MET A 858 27.80 -13.35 -2.02
N LYS A 859 28.15 -14.61 -2.31
CA LYS A 859 29.46 -15.18 -1.94
C LYS A 859 30.59 -14.43 -2.61
N ARG A 860 30.59 -14.31 -3.95
CA ARG A 860 31.64 -13.59 -4.70
C ARG A 860 31.78 -12.15 -4.23
N ARG A 861 30.66 -11.45 -4.03
CA ARG A 861 30.71 -10.09 -3.49
C ARG A 861 31.42 -10.01 -2.14
N ARG A 862 31.07 -10.89 -1.22
CA ARG A 862 31.68 -10.91 0.12
C ARG A 862 33.15 -11.26 0.07
N ASP A 863 33.55 -12.17 -0.81
CA ASP A 863 34.94 -12.50 -1.05
C ASP A 863 35.72 -11.29 -1.64
N TYR A 864 35.17 -10.60 -2.63
CA TYR A 864 35.75 -9.36 -3.16
C TYR A 864 35.92 -8.27 -2.10
N LEU A 865 34.93 -8.06 -1.26
CA LEU A 865 35.02 -7.07 -0.16
C LEU A 865 36.08 -7.43 0.86
N ALA A 866 36.24 -8.70 1.20
CA ALA A 866 37.24 -9.20 2.13
C ALA A 866 38.67 -9.05 1.59
N GLU A 867 38.86 -9.34 0.28
CA GLU A 867 40.19 -9.32 -0.34
C GLU A 867 40.67 -7.90 -0.71
N ARG A 868 39.75 -7.04 -1.23
CA ARG A 868 40.16 -5.78 -1.89
C ARG A 868 39.79 -4.51 -1.12
N GLN A 869 39.05 -4.59 -0.02
CA GLN A 869 38.51 -3.43 0.71
C GLN A 869 37.76 -2.42 -0.21
N ALA A 870 37.19 -2.91 -1.30
CA ALA A 870 36.54 -2.08 -2.30
C ALA A 870 35.06 -1.82 -1.89
N GLU A 871 34.57 -0.58 -2.07
CA GLU A 871 33.15 -0.26 -1.81
C GLU A 871 32.20 -0.88 -2.86
N HIS A 872 32.69 -1.11 -4.08
CA HIS A 872 31.94 -1.68 -5.22
C HIS A 872 32.65 -2.89 -5.81
N THR A 873 31.84 -3.87 -6.24
CA THR A 873 32.33 -5.10 -6.88
C THR A 873 31.73 -5.30 -8.28
N PRO A 874 32.39 -6.10 -9.15
CA PRO A 874 31.87 -6.37 -10.50
C PRO A 874 30.47 -7.01 -10.52
N VAL A 875 30.09 -7.70 -9.44
CA VAL A 875 28.84 -8.47 -9.34
C VAL A 875 27.70 -7.69 -8.68
N ASP A 876 27.93 -6.47 -8.19
CA ASP A 876 26.92 -5.67 -7.45
C ASP A 876 25.63 -5.47 -8.27
N HIS A 877 25.76 -5.14 -9.54
CA HIS A 877 24.59 -4.89 -10.39
C HIS A 877 23.77 -6.16 -10.62
N ALA A 878 24.42 -7.28 -10.91
CA ALA A 878 23.76 -8.58 -11.07
C ALA A 878 23.03 -8.99 -9.78
N LEU A 879 23.65 -8.76 -8.62
CA LEU A 879 23.03 -9.03 -7.32
C LEU A 879 21.77 -8.17 -7.08
N MET A 880 21.82 -6.88 -7.37
CA MET A 880 20.65 -6.02 -7.27
C MET A 880 19.51 -6.47 -8.21
N VAL A 881 19.82 -6.86 -9.44
CA VAL A 881 18.83 -7.40 -10.39
C VAL A 881 18.27 -8.73 -9.92
N SER A 882 19.07 -9.61 -9.31
CA SER A 882 18.58 -10.89 -8.74
C SER A 882 17.59 -10.67 -7.61
N ILE A 883 17.89 -9.75 -6.69
CA ILE A 883 17.00 -9.39 -5.57
C ILE A 883 15.66 -8.85 -6.10
N ALA A 884 15.70 -7.95 -7.08
CA ALA A 884 14.49 -7.42 -7.71
C ALA A 884 13.70 -8.49 -8.47
N GLY A 885 14.38 -9.38 -9.19
CA GLY A 885 13.79 -10.49 -9.94
C GLY A 885 13.11 -11.52 -9.05
N ILE A 886 13.72 -11.90 -7.92
CA ILE A 886 13.11 -12.80 -6.93
C ILE A 886 11.87 -12.15 -6.32
N ALA A 887 11.94 -10.87 -5.96
CA ALA A 887 10.79 -10.13 -5.45
C ALA A 887 9.62 -10.11 -6.45
N ALA A 888 9.91 -9.83 -7.72
CA ALA A 888 8.91 -9.87 -8.80
C ALA A 888 8.31 -11.29 -8.98
N GLY A 889 9.15 -12.33 -8.88
CA GLY A 889 8.74 -13.73 -9.04
C GLY A 889 7.86 -14.27 -7.93
N LEU A 890 8.06 -13.79 -6.69
CA LEU A 890 7.31 -14.27 -5.51
C LEU A 890 6.00 -13.49 -5.29
N ARG A 891 5.84 -12.32 -5.86
CA ARG A 891 4.71 -11.39 -5.64
C ARG A 891 4.43 -11.11 -4.15
N ASN A 892 4.06 -9.91 -3.80
CA ASN A 892 3.61 -9.52 -2.45
C ASN A 892 4.56 -9.96 -1.32
N THR A 893 5.80 -9.60 -1.47
CA THR A 893 6.81 -9.90 -0.46
C THR A 893 7.20 -8.65 0.31
#